data_beeb41ba1eaf9b0f2af54e36c15ede8f
#
_entry.id   beeb41ba1eaf9b0f2af54e36c15ede8f
#
_cell.length_a   1.000
_cell.length_b   1.000
_cell.length_c   1.000
_cell.angle_alpha   90.00
_cell.angle_beta   90.00
_cell.angle_gamma   90.00
#
_symmetry.space_group_name_H-M   'P 1'
#
loop_
_entity.id
_entity.type
_entity.pdbx_description
1 polymer ?
#
loop_
_entity_poly.entity_id
_entity_poly.type
_entity_poly.pdbx_seq_one_letter_code
_entity_poly.pdbx_strand_id
1 'polypeptide(L)'
;VKFTLSRVTIVVVMVMLVVVYAIFSSGASGNSKTGNRTSDPSRVMPISESAAEGSYDYYLQQYQNEKRPSREIVIQGADYTAAEGMKPEMITELGGETGKFIRTEESGSMQWDVDVPESGMYHMTLRYYPIQGKSSAIERELWIDGEIPFNSARNMSFHRVWVNEKSEIEQDNRGNDLRPRQIEAPMWQESILRDKEGYYEEPYQFYFSAGKHSIKLVSTREPMVIDSIKLHHYEEPPSYAELKQEYESKGYAETSGHLIKVQGEQAATKSSPTLYPISDRSSTSTEPYDVSKIRMNTIGGNNWRVPGQWIAWEMDVPEDGLYKIAIKGRQELLRGIYSTRSLQIDNQTPFKEMMQIPFFYDSDWQMHVLGSEEEPYLFYLTKGKHDLRLEVSLGAIAPLIRQVEASVLEINAMYRKILMITGNVPDPYRDYQLEKQIPDMVEVFHKQSDILNAVSEELIRLTGEKSDKTAILNKTAYQLADLADKPETVQKRLSQFKINVGSVGSWLLEVREQPLEIDYLLLASPDEKLPKANDSAFRKAGHEVSSFFHSFFEDYDTIGSTADEDKSVTVWIGTGRDQAQVLKAMIDDTFTPLTGISVNLKLVNADVLLRASLAGEGPDVAMQVGNDVPVNFGMRHAAEDLSTYPGYHELIKQFRDSAMVPYQFEDQVFALPEQQIFNMLFYRKDILEQLDLEPPQTWEDVYAMIPVLQKHNMEMALPLAQTTGVPVLEVNRAYAMLLYQMGGSFYLDQGARSGMDTETGLEAFKEWTNFYTSYKLPLTFDFPMRFRTGEMPVGIMDYTFYNYLSVSAPEIKGLWEFIPVPGIKQKDGSIKRDVASGGTATVMLKQSKHKDAAWEFMKWWVSKDAQVRFGREMEGLMGAAARYPTANIEALQELPWPIRDYRSLEEQWEWVQGVPEVPGGYFTGRHLDNALREVVNNGTNSTDAIYDYVQEINYEIQQKRKEFKLDGMR
;
A
#
# COMPACT_ATOMS: atom_id res chain seq x y z
N VAL A 1 28.61 -19.82 -46.70
CA VAL A 1 28.02 -18.80 -47.56
C VAL A 1 26.49 -18.99 -47.68
N LYS A 2 25.95 -20.20 -47.71
CA LYS A 2 24.51 -20.46 -47.74
C LYS A 2 23.78 -20.17 -46.41
N PHE A 3 24.47 -20.19 -45.28
CA PHE A 3 23.86 -19.89 -43.95
C PHE A 3 23.67 -18.41 -43.68
N THR A 4 24.49 -17.54 -44.21
CA THR A 4 24.41 -16.11 -44.04
C THR A 4 23.28 -15.48 -44.85
N LEU A 5 23.00 -15.94 -46.04
CA LEU A 5 21.89 -15.46 -46.88
C LEU A 5 20.50 -15.77 -46.26
N SER A 6 20.34 -16.92 -45.61
CA SER A 6 19.09 -17.29 -44.92
C SER A 6 18.79 -16.38 -43.71
N ARG A 7 19.79 -15.98 -42.92
CA ARG A 7 19.62 -15.08 -41.80
C ARG A 7 19.28 -13.65 -42.21
N VAL A 8 19.90 -13.15 -43.24
CA VAL A 8 19.58 -11.82 -43.80
C VAL A 8 18.17 -11.80 -44.40
N THR A 9 17.73 -12.88 -45.06
CA THR A 9 16.36 -12.98 -45.60
C THR A 9 15.32 -13.07 -44.46
N ILE A 10 15.60 -13.76 -43.37
CA ILE A 10 14.71 -13.83 -42.20
C ILE A 10 14.62 -12.47 -41.51
N VAL A 11 15.72 -11.75 -41.35
CA VAL A 11 15.73 -10.41 -40.80
C VAL A 11 14.96 -9.42 -41.66
N VAL A 12 15.13 -9.46 -42.98
CA VAL A 12 14.39 -8.60 -43.90
C VAL A 12 12.88 -8.91 -43.89
N VAL A 13 12.50 -10.20 -43.83
CA VAL A 13 11.09 -10.59 -43.71
C VAL A 13 10.49 -10.19 -42.37
N MET A 14 11.22 -10.31 -41.24
CA MET A 14 10.78 -9.81 -39.93
C MET A 14 10.61 -8.29 -39.92
N VAL A 15 11.56 -7.55 -40.49
CA VAL A 15 11.47 -6.07 -40.62
C VAL A 15 10.27 -5.70 -41.45
N MET A 16 10.01 -6.38 -42.59
CA MET A 16 8.80 -6.15 -43.41
C MET A 16 7.52 -6.47 -42.64
N LEU A 17 7.49 -7.54 -41.84
CA LEU A 17 6.32 -7.90 -40.99
C LEU A 17 6.07 -6.86 -39.89
N VAL A 18 7.11 -6.35 -39.25
CA VAL A 18 7.02 -5.26 -38.27
C VAL A 18 6.53 -3.96 -38.90
N VAL A 19 7.01 -3.60 -40.08
CA VAL A 19 6.55 -2.43 -40.80
C VAL A 19 5.09 -2.56 -41.27
N VAL A 20 4.69 -3.75 -41.72
CA VAL A 20 3.30 -4.06 -42.09
C VAL A 20 2.39 -4.04 -40.84
N TYR A 21 2.84 -4.59 -39.72
CA TYR A 21 2.11 -4.54 -38.46
C TYR A 21 1.97 -3.10 -37.96
N ALA A 22 3.03 -2.28 -37.97
CA ALA A 22 2.99 -0.88 -37.60
C ALA A 22 2.04 -0.05 -38.51
N ILE A 23 1.98 -0.35 -39.81
CA ILE A 23 1.04 0.29 -40.73
C ILE A 23 -0.41 -0.13 -40.45
N PHE A 24 -0.65 -1.39 -40.08
CA PHE A 24 -2.00 -1.89 -39.75
C PHE A 24 -2.46 -1.45 -38.36
N SER A 25 -1.56 -1.36 -37.35
CA SER A 25 -1.90 -0.88 -36.02
C SER A 25 -2.15 0.63 -35.96
N SER A 26 -1.46 1.43 -36.80
CA SER A 26 -1.70 2.88 -36.93
C SER A 26 -3.02 3.23 -37.66
N GLY A 27 -3.65 2.26 -38.34
CA GLY A 27 -4.94 2.45 -39.02
C GLY A 27 -6.16 2.23 -38.14
N ALA A 28 -5.98 1.77 -36.89
CA ALA A 28 -7.07 1.49 -35.96
C ALA A 28 -7.33 2.60 -34.91
N SER A 29 -6.66 3.75 -35.00
CA SER A 29 -6.99 4.90 -34.17
C SER A 29 -8.32 5.50 -34.69
N GLY A 30 -9.42 5.07 -34.07
CA GLY A 30 -10.71 5.69 -34.32
C GLY A 30 -10.64 7.16 -33.92
N ASN A 31 -11.07 8.04 -34.83
CA ASN A 31 -11.33 9.43 -34.57
C ASN A 31 -12.18 9.57 -33.30
N SER A 32 -11.55 9.79 -32.16
CA SER A 32 -12.26 10.27 -30.98
C SER A 32 -12.64 11.72 -31.27
N LYS A 33 -13.89 11.96 -31.54
CA LYS A 33 -14.44 13.30 -31.55
C LYS A 33 -14.33 13.85 -30.13
N THR A 34 -13.32 14.64 -29.87
CA THR A 34 -13.25 15.57 -28.75
C THR A 34 -14.33 16.62 -28.92
N GLY A 35 -15.56 16.24 -28.64
CA GLY A 35 -16.66 17.19 -28.46
C GLY A 35 -16.61 17.70 -27.03
N ASN A 36 -16.68 18.99 -26.83
CA ASN A 36 -16.87 19.67 -25.55
C ASN A 36 -17.88 18.90 -24.70
N ARG A 37 -17.39 18.14 -23.72
CA ARG A 37 -18.23 17.45 -22.72
C ARG A 37 -18.11 18.23 -21.43
N THR A 38 -18.88 19.29 -21.32
CA THR A 38 -19.09 19.98 -20.03
C THR A 38 -19.90 19.06 -19.15
N SER A 39 -19.30 18.60 -18.05
CA SER A 39 -20.03 17.99 -16.94
C SER A 39 -20.92 19.07 -16.34
N ASP A 40 -22.24 18.88 -16.39
CA ASP A 40 -23.17 19.71 -15.63
C ASP A 40 -23.22 19.20 -14.18
N PRO A 41 -22.68 19.94 -13.21
CA PRO A 41 -22.62 19.48 -11.81
C PRO A 41 -24.00 19.49 -11.12
N SER A 42 -25.06 19.99 -11.78
CA SER A 42 -26.34 20.28 -11.14
C SER A 42 -27.31 19.10 -10.96
N ARG A 43 -26.96 17.89 -11.42
CA ARG A 43 -27.72 16.67 -11.17
C ARG A 43 -27.01 15.74 -10.18
N VAL A 44 -26.91 16.20 -8.94
CA VAL A 44 -26.59 15.30 -7.82
C VAL A 44 -27.79 14.40 -7.60
N MET A 45 -27.62 13.08 -7.76
CA MET A 45 -28.64 12.12 -7.31
C MET A 45 -28.86 12.30 -5.80
N PRO A 46 -30.08 12.26 -5.32
CA PRO A 46 -30.33 12.37 -3.89
C PRO A 46 -29.58 11.25 -3.16
N ILE A 47 -28.75 11.63 -2.18
CA ILE A 47 -28.11 10.73 -1.24
C ILE A 47 -29.20 9.83 -0.63
N SER A 48 -28.96 8.53 -0.56
CA SER A 48 -29.85 7.56 0.08
C SER A 48 -30.39 8.11 1.40
N GLU A 49 -31.71 8.04 1.62
CA GLU A 49 -32.40 8.58 2.82
C GLU A 49 -31.93 7.98 4.16
N SER A 50 -31.04 7.01 4.17
CA SER A 50 -30.45 6.41 5.37
C SER A 50 -28.94 6.42 5.30
N ALA A 51 -28.34 7.55 5.66
CA ALA A 51 -26.92 7.59 5.96
C ALA A 51 -26.63 6.74 7.21
N ALA A 52 -25.58 5.90 7.17
CA ALA A 52 -25.20 5.05 8.29
C ALA A 52 -24.83 5.92 9.51
N GLU A 53 -25.27 5.54 10.70
CA GLU A 53 -24.92 6.20 11.96
C GLU A 53 -23.39 6.30 12.08
N GLY A 54 -22.91 7.48 12.49
CA GLY A 54 -21.48 7.77 12.57
C GLY A 54 -20.82 8.17 11.25
N SER A 55 -21.50 8.13 10.10
CA SER A 55 -20.97 8.67 8.84
C SER A 55 -21.03 10.20 8.81
N TYR A 56 -20.20 10.83 7.96
CA TYR A 56 -20.25 12.28 7.76
C TYR A 56 -21.57 12.74 7.11
N ASP A 57 -22.15 11.94 6.21
CA ASP A 57 -23.46 12.24 5.63
C ASP A 57 -24.57 12.25 6.71
N TYR A 58 -24.53 11.31 7.67
CA TYR A 58 -25.45 11.32 8.82
C TYR A 58 -25.27 12.57 9.68
N TYR A 59 -24.01 12.93 9.95
CA TYR A 59 -23.69 14.16 10.68
C TYR A 59 -24.21 15.42 9.97
N LEU A 60 -24.02 15.52 8.66
CA LEU A 60 -24.54 16.66 7.87
C LEU A 60 -26.08 16.73 7.89
N GLN A 61 -26.77 15.58 7.85
CA GLN A 61 -28.24 15.54 7.92
C GLN A 61 -28.76 16.07 9.25
N GLN A 62 -28.08 15.80 10.37
CA GLN A 62 -28.45 16.33 11.69
C GLN A 62 -28.41 17.84 11.75
N TYR A 63 -27.48 18.48 11.04
CA TYR A 63 -27.20 19.91 11.09
C TYR A 63 -27.51 20.64 9.78
N GLN A 64 -28.29 20.04 8.88
CA GLN A 64 -28.57 20.60 7.53
C GLN A 64 -29.22 21.98 7.54
N ASN A 65 -29.96 22.33 8.60
CA ASN A 65 -30.68 23.61 8.73
C ASN A 65 -29.88 24.65 9.54
N GLU A 66 -28.67 24.31 10.00
CA GLU A 66 -27.88 25.21 10.81
C GLU A 66 -27.24 26.32 9.96
N LYS A 67 -26.98 27.46 10.57
CA LYS A 67 -26.35 28.61 9.92
C LYS A 67 -24.90 28.29 9.58
N ARG A 68 -24.35 29.05 8.64
CA ARG A 68 -22.93 29.08 8.31
C ARG A 68 -22.36 30.45 8.65
N PRO A 69 -21.89 30.69 9.90
CA PRO A 69 -21.42 31.99 10.34
C PRO A 69 -20.18 32.45 9.55
N SER A 70 -20.15 33.70 9.14
CA SER A 70 -19.00 34.29 8.43
C SER A 70 -17.85 34.74 9.36
N ARG A 71 -18.09 34.67 10.67
CA ARG A 71 -17.09 35.12 11.66
C ARG A 71 -15.96 34.12 11.79
N GLU A 72 -14.73 34.62 11.70
CA GLU A 72 -13.51 33.88 11.95
C GLU A 72 -13.16 33.86 13.43
N ILE A 73 -12.72 32.69 13.93
CA ILE A 73 -12.23 32.49 15.30
C ILE A 73 -10.87 31.83 15.20
N VAL A 74 -9.84 32.48 15.70
CA VAL A 74 -8.46 31.99 15.70
C VAL A 74 -8.06 31.56 17.11
N ILE A 75 -7.61 30.34 17.26
CA ILE A 75 -7.09 29.73 18.49
C ILE A 75 -5.59 29.54 18.29
N GLN A 76 -4.78 30.20 19.13
CA GLN A 76 -3.33 30.02 19.04
C GLN A 76 -2.93 28.64 19.55
N GLY A 77 -2.01 27.96 18.87
CA GLY A 77 -1.52 26.65 19.28
C GLY A 77 -0.96 26.64 20.70
N ALA A 78 -0.30 27.74 21.09
CA ALA A 78 0.26 27.93 22.42
C ALA A 78 -0.77 28.08 23.56
N ASP A 79 -2.04 28.38 23.25
CA ASP A 79 -3.11 28.60 24.23
C ASP A 79 -3.84 27.27 24.58
N TYR A 80 -3.15 26.14 24.49
CA TYR A 80 -3.70 24.84 24.87
C TYR A 80 -4.05 24.78 26.36
N THR A 81 -5.12 24.10 26.71
CA THR A 81 -5.65 23.96 28.06
C THR A 81 -5.29 22.66 28.76
N ALA A 82 -5.05 21.60 28.02
CA ALA A 82 -4.62 20.31 28.54
C ALA A 82 -3.72 19.56 27.55
N ALA A 83 -2.82 18.72 28.06
CA ALA A 83 -2.01 17.79 27.28
C ALA A 83 -1.87 16.48 28.08
N GLU A 84 -2.10 15.34 27.41
CA GLU A 84 -2.04 14.02 28.01
C GLU A 84 -1.14 13.10 27.18
N GLY A 85 -0.24 12.36 27.83
CA GLY A 85 0.65 11.39 27.17
C GLY A 85 1.73 12.03 26.28
N MET A 86 1.92 13.34 26.32
CA MET A 86 3.00 14.06 25.65
C MET A 86 3.52 15.22 26.50
N LYS A 87 4.71 15.73 26.16
CA LYS A 87 5.31 16.92 26.78
C LYS A 87 5.36 18.04 25.75
N PRO A 88 4.38 18.95 25.72
CA PRO A 88 4.39 20.07 24.78
C PRO A 88 5.63 20.93 24.97
N GLU A 89 6.26 21.33 23.89
CA GLU A 89 7.43 22.21 23.87
C GLU A 89 7.09 23.50 23.13
N MET A 90 7.36 24.65 23.77
CA MET A 90 7.18 25.97 23.18
C MET A 90 8.36 26.32 22.30
N ILE A 91 8.09 26.65 21.04
CA ILE A 91 9.08 27.09 20.05
C ILE A 91 8.79 28.54 19.70
N THR A 92 9.81 29.38 19.71
CA THR A 92 9.68 30.82 19.46
C THR A 92 10.19 31.27 18.11
N GLU A 93 10.98 30.45 17.44
CA GLU A 93 11.51 30.71 16.09
C GLU A 93 11.53 29.40 15.28
N LEU A 94 10.85 29.37 14.15
CA LEU A 94 10.77 28.18 13.29
C LEU A 94 10.43 28.58 11.85
N GLY A 95 11.14 27.99 10.87
CA GLY A 95 10.88 28.22 9.45
C GLY A 95 11.02 29.67 9.01
N GLY A 96 11.89 30.45 9.67
CA GLY A 96 12.10 31.89 9.41
C GLY A 96 11.05 32.84 10.03
N GLU A 97 10.11 32.30 10.78
CA GLU A 97 9.09 33.06 11.50
C GLU A 97 9.34 33.07 13.01
N THR A 98 8.95 34.16 13.67
CA THR A 98 8.99 34.28 15.13
C THR A 98 7.56 34.34 15.67
N GLY A 99 7.29 33.54 16.71
CA GLY A 99 5.95 33.45 17.30
C GLY A 99 5.94 32.57 18.54
N LYS A 100 4.76 32.12 18.94
CA LYS A 100 4.57 31.14 20.00
C LYS A 100 3.97 29.89 19.37
N PHE A 101 4.81 29.00 19.00
CA PHE A 101 4.42 27.73 18.33
C PHE A 101 4.48 26.59 19.34
N ILE A 102 3.62 25.61 19.21
CA ILE A 102 3.60 24.45 20.10
C ILE A 102 3.97 23.16 19.35
N ARG A 103 5.02 22.49 19.83
CA ARG A 103 5.42 21.17 19.34
C ARG A 103 4.55 20.10 19.96
N THR A 104 4.02 19.21 19.12
CA THR A 104 3.32 17.99 19.49
C THR A 104 4.15 16.77 19.11
N GLU A 105 4.08 15.71 19.91
CA GLU A 105 4.77 14.45 19.66
C GLU A 105 3.95 13.52 18.75
N GLU A 106 4.50 12.37 18.39
CA GLU A 106 3.82 11.37 17.55
C GLU A 106 2.69 10.61 18.28
N SER A 107 2.62 10.73 19.62
CA SER A 107 1.58 10.14 20.48
C SER A 107 1.13 11.11 21.56
N GLY A 108 -0.02 10.84 22.19
CA GLY A 108 -0.63 11.69 23.20
C GLY A 108 -1.71 12.61 22.63
N SER A 109 -2.22 13.53 23.42
CA SER A 109 -3.27 14.46 22.99
C SER A 109 -3.06 15.87 23.51
N MET A 110 -3.58 16.84 22.76
CA MET A 110 -3.67 18.24 23.18
C MET A 110 -5.08 18.76 23.01
N GLN A 111 -5.51 19.62 23.93
CA GLN A 111 -6.85 20.22 23.96
C GLN A 111 -6.75 21.73 24.05
N TRP A 112 -7.65 22.40 23.34
CA TRP A 112 -7.87 23.84 23.37
C TRP A 112 -9.33 24.12 23.69
N ASP A 113 -9.56 25.15 24.53
CA ASP A 113 -10.89 25.65 24.79
C ASP A 113 -11.15 26.86 23.88
N VAL A 114 -12.35 26.92 23.32
CA VAL A 114 -12.78 28.01 22.42
C VAL A 114 -14.13 28.51 22.84
N ASP A 115 -14.32 29.84 22.77
CA ASP A 115 -15.61 30.50 22.99
C ASP A 115 -16.22 30.86 21.63
N VAL A 116 -17.28 30.14 21.23
CA VAL A 116 -17.95 30.29 19.95
C VAL A 116 -19.12 31.29 20.14
N PRO A 117 -19.09 32.45 19.49
CA PRO A 117 -20.08 33.50 19.75
C PRO A 117 -21.44 33.26 19.07
N GLU A 118 -21.49 32.47 18.02
CA GLU A 118 -22.70 32.19 17.24
C GLU A 118 -22.75 30.70 16.88
N SER A 119 -23.92 30.03 17.09
CA SER A 119 -24.13 28.65 16.73
C SER A 119 -24.14 28.48 15.21
N GLY A 120 -23.53 27.41 14.72
CA GLY A 120 -23.55 27.06 13.30
C GLY A 120 -22.50 26.05 12.86
N MET A 121 -22.40 25.86 11.54
CA MET A 121 -21.45 24.98 10.89
C MET A 121 -20.21 25.76 10.48
N TYR A 122 -19.06 25.37 10.99
CA TYR A 122 -17.76 25.98 10.73
C TYR A 122 -16.85 25.02 10.01
N HIS A 123 -16.00 25.54 9.14
CA HIS A 123 -14.82 24.82 8.64
C HIS A 123 -13.65 25.05 9.60
N MET A 124 -12.72 24.09 9.62
CA MET A 124 -11.55 24.15 10.47
C MET A 124 -10.27 24.08 9.64
N THR A 125 -9.40 25.05 9.81
CA THR A 125 -8.06 25.09 9.19
C THR A 125 -7.01 25.02 10.29
N LEU A 126 -5.98 24.19 10.06
CA LEU A 126 -4.81 24.06 10.92
C LEU A 126 -3.61 24.68 10.22
N ARG A 127 -2.91 25.61 10.88
CA ARG A 127 -1.59 26.09 10.46
C ARG A 127 -0.53 25.34 11.23
N TYR A 128 0.33 24.61 10.50
CA TYR A 128 1.31 23.71 11.09
C TYR A 128 2.63 23.69 10.33
N TYR A 129 3.67 23.18 11.00
CA TYR A 129 4.99 22.96 10.43
C TYR A 129 5.39 21.49 10.65
N PRO A 130 5.64 20.71 9.58
CA PRO A 130 6.16 19.36 9.69
C PRO A 130 7.59 19.39 10.26
N ILE A 131 7.84 18.61 11.30
CA ILE A 131 9.19 18.46 11.87
C ILE A 131 9.70 17.05 11.62
N GLN A 132 10.99 16.83 11.82
CA GLN A 132 11.62 15.54 11.62
C GLN A 132 10.86 14.42 12.37
N GLY A 133 10.57 13.35 11.68
CA GLY A 133 9.88 12.15 12.14
C GLY A 133 10.27 10.93 11.32
N LYS A 134 9.31 10.05 11.11
CA LYS A 134 9.46 8.80 10.34
C LYS A 134 9.17 8.96 8.84
N SER A 135 9.01 10.20 8.37
CA SER A 135 8.83 10.58 6.96
C SER A 135 7.51 10.10 6.33
N SER A 136 6.47 9.96 7.13
CA SER A 136 5.12 9.64 6.67
C SER A 136 4.15 10.82 6.85
N ALA A 137 2.91 10.68 6.36
CA ALA A 137 1.87 11.66 6.60
C ALA A 137 1.59 11.81 8.11
N ILE A 138 1.35 13.04 8.55
CA ILE A 138 1.00 13.34 9.93
C ILE A 138 -0.48 13.03 10.11
N GLU A 139 -0.85 12.28 11.15
CA GLU A 139 -2.24 11.89 11.40
C GLU A 139 -2.70 12.27 12.79
N ARG A 140 -3.96 12.72 12.88
CA ARG A 140 -4.61 13.15 14.14
C ARG A 140 -6.05 12.67 14.18
N GLU A 141 -6.53 12.30 15.38
CA GLU A 141 -7.96 12.20 15.63
C GLU A 141 -8.47 13.56 16.12
N LEU A 142 -9.61 13.98 15.63
CA LEU A 142 -10.29 15.19 16.08
C LEU A 142 -11.45 14.82 17.01
N TRP A 143 -11.46 15.43 18.18
CA TRP A 143 -12.53 15.32 19.17
C TRP A 143 -13.09 16.74 19.45
N ILE A 144 -14.40 16.83 19.55
CA ILE A 144 -15.10 18.06 19.92
C ILE A 144 -15.96 17.73 21.15
N ASP A 145 -15.79 18.48 22.22
CA ASP A 145 -16.52 18.31 23.50
C ASP A 145 -16.43 16.86 24.07
N GLY A 146 -15.30 16.19 23.84
CA GLY A 146 -15.06 14.84 24.31
C GLY A 146 -15.64 13.73 23.43
N GLU A 147 -16.24 14.06 22.29
CA GLU A 147 -16.80 13.10 21.34
C GLU A 147 -16.14 13.23 19.96
N ILE A 148 -16.14 12.15 19.19
CA ILE A 148 -15.72 12.16 17.79
C ILE A 148 -16.95 12.49 16.95
N PRO A 149 -16.94 13.59 16.17
CA PRO A 149 -18.15 14.06 15.48
C PRO A 149 -18.65 13.08 14.41
N PHE A 150 -17.77 12.37 13.76
CA PHE A 150 -18.07 11.29 12.77
C PHE A 150 -16.84 10.42 12.56
N ASN A 151 -17.01 9.22 12.02
CA ASN A 151 -15.95 8.20 11.94
C ASN A 151 -14.68 8.67 11.22
N SER A 152 -14.81 9.43 10.13
CA SER A 152 -13.65 9.92 9.39
C SER A 152 -12.83 10.97 10.16
N ALA A 153 -13.39 11.59 11.21
CA ALA A 153 -12.66 12.50 12.10
C ALA A 153 -11.56 11.80 12.94
N ARG A 154 -11.56 10.45 12.95
CA ARG A 154 -10.46 9.65 13.52
C ARG A 154 -9.18 9.67 12.68
N ASN A 155 -9.21 10.21 11.46
CA ASN A 155 -8.08 10.13 10.56
C ASN A 155 -7.88 11.42 9.74
N MET A 156 -7.64 12.53 10.44
CA MET A 156 -7.24 13.78 9.82
C MET A 156 -5.78 13.70 9.40
N SER A 157 -5.50 13.90 8.12
CA SER A 157 -4.16 13.77 7.54
C SER A 157 -3.59 15.11 7.11
N PHE A 158 -2.30 15.30 7.38
CA PHE A 158 -1.55 16.53 7.07
C PHE A 158 -0.28 16.16 6.32
N HIS A 159 -0.06 16.82 5.18
CA HIS A 159 1.04 16.49 4.28
C HIS A 159 2.38 17.05 4.77
N ARG A 160 3.45 16.36 4.34
CA ARG A 160 4.82 16.87 4.34
C ARG A 160 5.14 17.40 2.96
N VAL A 161 6.20 18.19 2.85
CA VAL A 161 6.69 18.70 1.57
C VAL A 161 7.99 18.04 1.20
N TRP A 162 8.11 17.62 -0.05
CA TRP A 162 9.24 16.87 -0.59
C TRP A 162 9.84 17.58 -1.79
N VAL A 163 11.18 17.49 -1.92
CA VAL A 163 11.93 18.02 -3.06
C VAL A 163 12.95 16.99 -3.52
N ASN A 164 13.45 17.16 -4.74
CA ASN A 164 14.63 16.41 -5.16
C ASN A 164 15.84 16.88 -4.35
N GLU A 165 16.67 15.96 -3.84
CA GLU A 165 17.90 16.32 -3.09
C GLU A 165 18.84 17.18 -3.91
N LYS A 166 18.92 16.93 -5.22
CA LYS A 166 19.69 17.71 -6.19
C LYS A 166 18.76 18.27 -7.25
N SER A 167 19.01 19.49 -7.68
CA SER A 167 18.24 20.17 -8.72
C SER A 167 18.47 19.56 -10.11
N GLU A 168 19.66 19.02 -10.35
CA GLU A 168 20.04 18.36 -11.61
C GLU A 168 19.94 16.84 -11.44
N ILE A 169 19.40 16.18 -12.47
CA ILE A 169 19.32 14.72 -12.52
C ILE A 169 20.71 14.16 -12.85
N GLU A 170 21.24 13.34 -11.93
CA GLU A 170 22.55 12.71 -12.11
C GLU A 170 22.47 11.56 -13.10
N GLN A 171 23.61 11.24 -13.72
CA GLN A 171 23.74 10.15 -14.68
C GLN A 171 24.74 9.09 -14.18
N ASP A 172 24.45 7.83 -14.50
CA ASP A 172 25.42 6.75 -14.31
C ASP A 172 26.57 6.82 -15.33
N ASN A 173 27.58 5.95 -15.17
CA ASN A 173 28.74 5.91 -16.08
C ASN A 173 28.41 5.43 -17.50
N ARG A 174 27.17 4.96 -17.74
CA ARG A 174 26.63 4.61 -19.06
C ARG A 174 25.83 5.77 -19.68
N GLY A 175 25.65 6.86 -18.92
CA GLY A 175 24.88 8.03 -19.32
C GLY A 175 23.37 7.85 -19.21
N ASN A 176 22.89 6.93 -18.36
CA ASN A 176 21.50 6.84 -17.97
C ASN A 176 21.22 7.78 -16.78
N ASP A 177 20.08 8.43 -16.79
CA ASP A 177 19.65 9.24 -15.66
C ASP A 177 19.36 8.34 -14.45
N LEU A 178 19.83 8.77 -13.30
CA LEU A 178 19.53 8.17 -11.99
C LEU A 178 18.29 8.82 -11.40
N ARG A 179 17.46 8.03 -10.74
CA ARG A 179 16.28 8.55 -10.03
C ARG A 179 16.72 9.50 -8.92
N PRO A 180 16.25 10.75 -8.89
CA PRO A 180 16.62 11.69 -7.83
C PRO A 180 16.02 11.26 -6.49
N ARG A 181 16.87 11.27 -5.45
CA ARG A 181 16.44 11.02 -4.09
C ARG A 181 15.49 12.13 -3.64
N GLN A 182 14.41 11.74 -2.95
CA GLN A 182 13.46 12.67 -2.37
C GLN A 182 13.83 12.95 -0.93
N ILE A 183 13.91 14.23 -0.56
CA ILE A 183 14.16 14.68 0.81
C ILE A 183 13.03 15.59 1.29
N GLU A 184 12.79 15.61 2.58
CA GLU A 184 11.81 16.54 3.17
C GLU A 184 12.32 17.99 3.10
N ALA A 185 11.44 18.90 2.71
CA ALA A 185 11.65 20.35 2.74
C ALA A 185 10.58 20.99 3.63
N PRO A 186 10.76 20.93 4.96
CA PRO A 186 9.75 21.41 5.88
C PRO A 186 9.47 22.92 5.69
N MET A 187 8.19 23.29 5.62
CA MET A 187 7.72 24.68 5.55
C MET A 187 6.35 24.79 6.20
N TRP A 188 5.97 26.03 6.56
CA TRP A 188 4.63 26.32 7.07
C TRP A 188 3.56 25.93 6.06
N GLN A 189 2.56 25.20 6.53
CA GLN A 189 1.41 24.74 5.74
C GLN A 189 0.12 25.21 6.42
N GLU A 190 -0.87 25.59 5.61
CA GLU A 190 -2.25 25.76 6.04
C GLU A 190 -3.08 24.66 5.41
N SER A 191 -3.75 23.85 6.23
CA SER A 191 -4.60 22.76 5.75
C SER A 191 -5.99 22.88 6.35
N ILE A 192 -6.97 23.11 5.50
CA ILE A 192 -8.37 22.96 5.86
C ILE A 192 -8.69 21.47 6.01
N LEU A 193 -9.40 21.10 7.06
CA LEU A 193 -9.73 19.69 7.33
C LEU A 193 -10.64 19.13 6.25
N ARG A 194 -10.17 18.09 5.58
CA ARG A 194 -10.83 17.43 4.45
C ARG A 194 -10.83 15.92 4.61
N ASP A 195 -11.65 15.29 3.81
CA ASP A 195 -11.64 13.84 3.68
C ASP A 195 -10.33 13.34 3.05
N LYS A 196 -9.62 12.49 3.76
CA LYS A 196 -8.36 11.88 3.30
C LYS A 196 -8.56 10.99 2.06
N GLU A 197 -9.73 10.34 1.95
CA GLU A 197 -10.05 9.44 0.84
C GLU A 197 -10.57 10.19 -0.40
N GLY A 198 -10.89 11.49 -0.26
CA GLY A 198 -11.37 12.35 -1.33
C GLY A 198 -12.85 12.14 -1.71
N TYR A 199 -13.62 11.42 -0.90
CA TYR A 199 -15.04 11.16 -1.17
C TYR A 199 -15.92 12.41 -1.02
N TYR A 200 -15.45 13.38 -0.24
CA TYR A 200 -16.07 14.69 -0.07
C TYR A 200 -15.15 15.76 -0.65
N GLU A 201 -15.63 16.45 -1.69
CA GLU A 201 -14.86 17.52 -2.33
C GLU A 201 -14.77 18.77 -1.46
N GLU A 202 -15.91 19.10 -0.82
CA GLU A 202 -15.95 20.21 0.13
C GLU A 202 -15.19 19.84 1.42
N PRO A 203 -14.51 20.80 2.05
CA PRO A 203 -13.92 20.62 3.36
C PRO A 203 -14.96 20.21 4.40
N TYR A 204 -14.54 19.48 5.44
CA TYR A 204 -15.41 19.09 6.53
C TYR A 204 -15.98 20.30 7.28
N GLN A 205 -17.25 20.23 7.61
CA GLN A 205 -17.96 21.18 8.44
C GLN A 205 -18.22 20.56 9.82
N PHE A 206 -18.06 21.38 10.85
CA PHE A 206 -18.25 20.98 12.24
C PHE A 206 -19.26 21.91 12.91
N TYR A 207 -20.23 21.34 13.60
CA TYR A 207 -21.23 22.11 14.33
C TYR A 207 -20.69 22.54 15.69
N PHE A 208 -20.89 23.82 16.00
CA PHE A 208 -20.67 24.38 17.32
C PHE A 208 -21.90 25.19 17.76
N SER A 209 -22.37 24.97 18.98
CA SER A 209 -23.37 25.85 19.57
C SER A 209 -22.71 27.17 20.06
N ALA A 210 -23.48 28.20 20.35
CA ALA A 210 -22.90 29.38 20.98
C ALA A 210 -22.49 29.07 22.43
N GLY A 211 -21.23 29.38 22.80
CA GLY A 211 -20.70 29.10 24.12
C GLY A 211 -19.30 28.52 24.11
N LYS A 212 -18.93 27.88 25.21
CA LYS A 212 -17.60 27.28 25.39
C LYS A 212 -17.60 25.86 24.88
N HIS A 213 -16.60 25.55 24.08
CA HIS A 213 -16.33 24.24 23.51
C HIS A 213 -14.88 23.83 23.72
N SER A 214 -14.60 22.53 23.62
CA SER A 214 -13.25 22.01 23.61
C SER A 214 -12.94 21.31 22.27
N ILE A 215 -11.77 21.61 21.70
CA ILE A 215 -11.20 20.94 20.52
C ILE A 215 -10.00 20.15 21.00
N LYS A 216 -9.97 18.85 20.77
CA LYS A 216 -8.86 17.98 21.16
C LYS A 216 -8.31 17.26 19.93
N LEU A 217 -7.00 17.32 19.72
CA LEU A 217 -6.26 16.57 18.73
C LEU A 217 -5.47 15.45 19.42
N VAL A 218 -5.72 14.20 19.00
CA VAL A 218 -4.97 13.04 19.45
C VAL A 218 -3.95 12.66 18.39
N SER A 219 -2.67 12.65 18.75
CA SER A 219 -1.59 12.22 17.85
C SER A 219 -1.63 10.71 17.66
N THR A 220 -1.74 10.26 16.42
CA THR A 220 -1.74 8.85 16.04
C THR A 220 -0.50 8.49 15.24
N ARG A 221 0.13 9.51 14.60
CA ARG A 221 1.29 9.30 13.75
C ARG A 221 2.01 10.62 13.52
N GLU A 222 3.32 10.63 13.64
CA GLU A 222 4.24 11.73 13.32
C GLU A 222 4.09 12.99 14.20
N PRO A 223 5.20 13.65 14.53
CA PRO A 223 5.18 14.92 15.24
C PRO A 223 4.93 16.11 14.29
N MET A 224 4.41 17.21 14.84
CA MET A 224 4.30 18.50 14.15
C MET A 224 4.35 19.66 15.12
N VAL A 225 4.58 20.85 14.60
CA VAL A 225 4.42 22.10 15.33
C VAL A 225 3.14 22.78 14.87
N ILE A 226 2.32 23.25 15.81
CA ILE A 226 1.06 23.94 15.54
C ILE A 226 1.21 25.42 15.88
N ASP A 227 0.85 26.27 14.92
CA ASP A 227 0.72 27.71 15.10
C ASP A 227 -0.69 28.07 15.58
N SER A 228 -1.70 27.69 14.82
CA SER A 228 -3.08 28.07 15.09
C SER A 228 -4.10 27.09 14.52
N ILE A 229 -5.28 27.08 15.15
CA ILE A 229 -6.51 26.45 14.68
C ILE A 229 -7.50 27.56 14.37
N LYS A 230 -8.09 27.55 13.19
CA LYS A 230 -9.00 28.58 12.71
C LYS A 230 -10.37 27.98 12.43
N LEU A 231 -11.42 28.48 13.06
CA LEU A 231 -12.80 28.19 12.69
C LEU A 231 -13.31 29.33 11.81
N HIS A 232 -13.78 29.00 10.62
CA HIS A 232 -14.20 30.00 9.64
C HIS A 232 -15.27 29.44 8.67
N HIS A 233 -15.80 30.29 7.82
CA HIS A 233 -16.58 29.86 6.66
C HIS A 233 -15.67 29.72 5.45
N TYR A 234 -15.72 28.56 4.76
CA TYR A 234 -15.05 28.38 3.48
C TYR A 234 -15.90 29.04 2.38
N GLU A 235 -15.31 29.95 1.66
CA GLU A 235 -15.94 30.60 0.51
C GLU A 235 -15.54 29.82 -0.76
N GLU A 236 -16.54 29.36 -1.51
CA GLU A 236 -16.30 28.72 -2.81
C GLU A 236 -15.68 29.71 -3.78
N PRO A 237 -14.73 29.28 -4.63
CA PRO A 237 -14.20 30.14 -5.68
C PRO A 237 -15.30 30.62 -6.63
N PRO A 238 -15.19 31.80 -7.23
CA PRO A 238 -16.14 32.27 -8.23
C PRO A 238 -16.15 31.37 -9.46
N SER A 239 -17.20 31.39 -10.25
CA SER A 239 -17.19 30.77 -11.59
C SER A 239 -16.26 31.53 -12.54
N TYR A 240 -15.76 30.84 -13.59
CA TYR A 240 -14.96 31.52 -14.61
C TYR A 240 -15.71 32.68 -15.29
N ALA A 241 -17.04 32.54 -15.46
CA ALA A 241 -17.86 33.61 -16.05
C ALA A 241 -17.88 34.88 -15.19
N GLU A 242 -17.93 34.75 -13.87
CA GLU A 242 -17.83 35.87 -12.92
C GLU A 242 -16.43 36.47 -12.95
N LEU A 243 -15.38 35.64 -12.93
CA LEU A 243 -14.00 36.08 -12.97
C LEU A 243 -13.66 36.80 -14.28
N LYS A 244 -14.19 36.32 -15.42
CA LYS A 244 -14.03 36.97 -16.73
C LYS A 244 -14.61 38.37 -16.76
N GLN A 245 -15.80 38.57 -16.14
CA GLN A 245 -16.38 39.90 -16.00
C GLN A 245 -15.54 40.82 -15.13
N GLU A 246 -14.93 40.27 -14.09
CA GLU A 246 -14.01 41.00 -13.24
C GLU A 246 -12.75 41.42 -14.03
N TYR A 247 -12.16 40.54 -14.81
CA TYR A 247 -11.01 40.85 -15.67
C TYR A 247 -11.33 41.96 -16.68
N GLU A 248 -12.49 41.89 -17.31
CA GLU A 248 -12.98 42.91 -18.23
C GLU A 248 -13.17 44.27 -17.53
N SER A 249 -13.77 44.24 -16.33
CA SER A 249 -14.00 45.45 -15.54
C SER A 249 -12.73 46.15 -15.07
N LYS A 250 -11.69 45.34 -14.79
CA LYS A 250 -10.36 45.83 -14.37
C LYS A 250 -9.48 46.18 -15.57
N GLY A 251 -9.89 45.86 -16.78
CA GLY A 251 -9.16 46.15 -18.01
C GLY A 251 -7.85 45.38 -18.17
N TYR A 252 -7.79 44.16 -17.65
CA TYR A 252 -6.62 43.30 -17.84
C TYR A 252 -6.40 42.94 -19.30
N ALA A 253 -5.15 43.13 -19.79
CA ALA A 253 -4.78 42.91 -21.16
C ALA A 253 -4.34 41.48 -21.44
N GLU A 254 -4.67 40.98 -22.60
CA GLU A 254 -4.08 39.75 -23.11
C GLU A 254 -2.61 39.96 -23.44
N THR A 255 -1.76 38.99 -23.12
CA THR A 255 -0.35 38.97 -23.50
C THR A 255 -0.20 38.47 -24.94
N SER A 256 0.96 38.72 -25.58
CA SER A 256 1.25 38.26 -26.94
C SER A 256 2.70 37.79 -27.07
N GLY A 257 2.90 36.68 -27.80
CA GLY A 257 4.23 36.20 -28.17
C GLY A 257 4.99 35.43 -27.07
N HIS A 258 4.33 35.03 -25.98
CA HIS A 258 4.95 34.30 -24.91
C HIS A 258 4.54 32.83 -24.94
N LEU A 259 5.53 31.94 -24.87
CA LEU A 259 5.37 30.50 -24.66
C LEU A 259 6.41 30.03 -23.65
N ILE A 260 5.98 29.78 -22.41
CA ILE A 260 6.83 29.33 -21.31
C ILE A 260 6.53 27.84 -21.10
N LYS A 261 7.58 27.01 -21.13
CA LYS A 261 7.51 25.57 -20.93
C LYS A 261 8.23 25.20 -19.64
N VAL A 262 7.57 24.43 -18.78
CA VAL A 262 8.17 23.81 -17.59
C VAL A 262 8.03 22.31 -17.71
N GLN A 263 9.16 21.60 -17.65
CA GLN A 263 9.20 20.15 -17.77
C GLN A 263 8.57 19.49 -16.52
N GLY A 264 7.88 18.38 -16.72
CA GLY A 264 7.20 17.66 -15.62
C GLY A 264 8.17 17.20 -14.54
N GLU A 265 9.33 16.66 -14.93
CA GLU A 265 10.37 16.19 -14.04
C GLU A 265 11.05 17.31 -13.23
N GLN A 266 10.87 18.57 -13.60
CA GLN A 266 11.38 19.76 -12.92
C GLN A 266 10.43 20.27 -11.83
N ALA A 267 9.54 19.43 -11.33
CA ALA A 267 8.65 19.79 -10.23
C ALA A 267 9.41 20.34 -9.02
N ALA A 268 8.97 21.51 -8.52
CA ALA A 268 9.63 22.21 -7.42
C ALA A 268 9.36 21.55 -6.07
N THR A 269 8.08 21.26 -5.77
CA THR A 269 7.66 20.64 -4.51
C THR A 269 6.59 19.57 -4.72
N LYS A 270 6.48 18.65 -3.78
CA LYS A 270 5.59 17.48 -3.87
C LYS A 270 5.07 17.09 -2.50
N SER A 271 3.88 16.47 -2.44
CA SER A 271 3.26 16.02 -1.20
C SER A 271 3.75 14.66 -0.69
N SER A 272 4.48 13.91 -1.53
CA SER A 272 4.90 12.55 -1.20
C SER A 272 6.25 12.23 -1.83
N PRO A 273 7.09 11.41 -1.19
CA PRO A 273 8.34 10.93 -1.78
C PRO A 273 8.12 9.98 -2.97
N THR A 274 6.90 9.46 -3.16
CA THR A 274 6.54 8.65 -4.35
C THR A 274 6.50 9.45 -5.63
N LEU A 275 6.39 10.77 -5.55
CA LEU A 275 6.21 11.69 -6.69
C LEU A 275 7.56 12.14 -7.25
N TYR A 276 8.40 11.18 -7.62
CA TYR A 276 9.69 11.43 -8.26
C TYR A 276 9.56 11.36 -9.78
N PRO A 277 10.51 11.97 -10.52
CA PRO A 277 10.60 11.83 -11.97
C PRO A 277 10.72 10.38 -12.42
N ILE A 278 10.02 10.04 -13.50
CA ILE A 278 10.01 8.69 -14.10
C ILE A 278 10.47 8.76 -15.56
N SER A 279 10.77 7.60 -16.13
CA SER A 279 11.21 7.48 -17.53
C SER A 279 10.10 6.92 -18.40
N ASP A 280 9.63 7.70 -19.36
CA ASP A 280 8.83 7.19 -20.49
C ASP A 280 9.71 7.02 -21.73
N ARG A 281 9.79 5.79 -22.23
CA ARG A 281 10.48 5.40 -23.45
C ARG A 281 9.50 4.95 -24.54
N SER A 282 8.21 5.02 -24.28
CA SER A 282 7.17 4.56 -25.21
C SER A 282 6.94 5.52 -26.38
N SER A 283 7.34 6.79 -26.24
CA SER A 283 7.09 7.84 -27.22
C SER A 283 8.33 8.65 -27.52
N THR A 284 8.51 8.98 -28.80
CA THR A 284 9.55 9.92 -29.28
C THR A 284 9.16 11.37 -29.02
N SER A 285 7.94 11.63 -28.62
CA SER A 285 7.43 12.98 -28.36
C SER A 285 7.67 13.47 -26.95
N THR A 286 8.06 12.59 -26.00
CA THR A 286 8.46 12.99 -24.63
C THR A 286 9.80 13.68 -24.62
N GLU A 287 9.97 14.67 -23.75
CA GLU A 287 11.18 15.48 -23.67
C GLU A 287 11.79 15.45 -22.27
N PRO A 288 13.12 15.16 -22.13
CA PRO A 288 14.09 14.77 -23.15
C PRO A 288 13.90 13.32 -23.62
N TYR A 289 14.17 13.06 -24.90
CA TYR A 289 14.08 11.74 -25.50
C TYR A 289 15.45 11.16 -25.84
N ASP A 290 15.65 9.86 -25.54
CA ASP A 290 16.81 9.08 -25.98
C ASP A 290 16.37 7.62 -26.21
N VAL A 291 16.73 7.05 -27.37
CA VAL A 291 16.34 5.69 -27.75
C VAL A 291 17.08 4.61 -26.94
N SER A 292 18.31 4.91 -26.54
CA SER A 292 19.25 3.94 -25.90
C SER A 292 19.47 4.19 -24.43
N LYS A 293 19.20 5.40 -23.92
CA LYS A 293 19.45 5.81 -22.55
C LYS A 293 18.16 6.01 -21.79
N ILE A 294 18.20 5.71 -20.50
CA ILE A 294 17.12 6.08 -19.59
C ILE A 294 17.16 7.59 -19.40
N ARG A 295 16.04 8.28 -19.67
CA ARG A 295 15.85 9.70 -19.36
C ARG A 295 14.69 9.83 -18.38
N MET A 296 14.89 10.55 -17.30
CA MET A 296 13.81 10.97 -16.42
C MET A 296 13.13 12.17 -17.06
N ASN A 297 12.08 11.91 -17.81
CA ASN A 297 11.46 12.87 -18.73
C ASN A 297 9.96 13.09 -18.48
N THR A 298 9.40 12.45 -17.46
CA THR A 298 7.99 12.63 -17.07
C THR A 298 7.85 12.55 -15.56
N ILE A 299 6.67 12.89 -15.05
CA ILE A 299 6.32 12.72 -13.64
C ILE A 299 4.88 12.21 -13.51
N GLY A 300 4.63 11.39 -12.48
CA GLY A 300 3.28 10.91 -12.19
C GLY A 300 3.07 9.45 -12.57
N GLY A 301 2.15 9.17 -13.51
CA GLY A 301 1.75 7.81 -13.85
C GLY A 301 1.16 7.06 -12.65
N ASN A 302 1.59 5.82 -12.43
CA ASN A 302 1.19 5.01 -11.27
C ASN A 302 1.61 5.61 -9.91
N ASN A 303 2.60 6.47 -9.89
CA ASN A 303 3.11 7.05 -8.65
C ASN A 303 2.24 8.20 -8.14
N TRP A 304 1.39 8.78 -9.00
CA TRP A 304 0.54 9.93 -8.69
C TRP A 304 -0.93 9.65 -8.96
N ARG A 305 -1.56 8.91 -8.05
CA ARG A 305 -2.92 8.38 -8.23
C ARG A 305 -3.81 8.48 -7.00
N VAL A 306 -3.24 8.79 -5.82
CA VAL A 306 -4.00 8.81 -4.57
C VAL A 306 -4.59 10.19 -4.33
N PRO A 307 -5.90 10.31 -4.00
CA PRO A 307 -6.53 11.58 -3.68
C PRO A 307 -5.75 12.39 -2.64
N GLY A 308 -5.68 13.71 -2.84
CA GLY A 308 -4.93 14.63 -2.00
C GLY A 308 -3.43 14.72 -2.30
N GLN A 309 -2.85 13.81 -3.08
CA GLN A 309 -1.47 13.95 -3.55
C GLN A 309 -1.35 15.11 -4.53
N TRP A 310 -0.33 15.94 -4.35
CA TRP A 310 -0.09 17.10 -5.21
C TRP A 310 1.37 17.22 -5.65
N ILE A 311 1.54 17.85 -6.81
CA ILE A 311 2.82 18.27 -7.40
C ILE A 311 2.71 19.74 -7.76
N ALA A 312 3.75 20.52 -7.48
CA ALA A 312 3.82 21.95 -7.82
C ALA A 312 5.06 22.28 -8.64
N TRP A 313 4.87 23.20 -9.59
CA TRP A 313 5.90 23.71 -10.50
C TRP A 313 6.00 25.22 -10.37
N GLU A 314 7.21 25.75 -10.39
CA GLU A 314 7.47 27.19 -10.45
C GLU A 314 7.49 27.65 -11.91
N MET A 315 6.71 28.68 -12.21
CA MET A 315 6.66 29.32 -13.53
C MET A 315 7.13 30.77 -13.40
N ASP A 316 8.06 31.20 -14.28
CA ASP A 316 8.56 32.57 -14.35
C ASP A 316 7.77 33.35 -15.40
N VAL A 317 6.87 34.23 -14.96
CA VAL A 317 5.97 35.02 -15.80
C VAL A 317 6.67 36.31 -16.23
N PRO A 318 6.82 36.57 -17.56
CA PRO A 318 7.65 37.66 -18.05
C PRO A 318 7.01 39.04 -17.90
N GLU A 319 5.69 39.16 -17.95
CA GLU A 319 4.95 40.42 -17.80
C GLU A 319 3.53 40.17 -17.23
N ASP A 320 2.95 41.25 -16.66
CA ASP A 320 1.57 41.22 -16.18
C ASP A 320 0.58 41.03 -17.32
N GLY A 321 -0.39 40.13 -17.19
CA GLY A 321 -1.44 39.98 -18.18
C GLY A 321 -2.15 38.62 -18.15
N LEU A 322 -2.98 38.40 -19.17
CA LEU A 322 -3.79 37.21 -19.31
C LEU A 322 -3.06 36.15 -20.14
N TYR A 323 -2.96 34.94 -19.61
CA TYR A 323 -2.35 33.76 -20.18
C TYR A 323 -3.30 32.59 -20.24
N LYS A 324 -3.12 31.67 -21.17
CA LYS A 324 -3.73 30.35 -21.16
C LYS A 324 -2.73 29.30 -20.66
N ILE A 325 -3.26 28.27 -20.00
CA ILE A 325 -2.48 27.15 -19.47
C ILE A 325 -2.83 25.87 -20.26
N ALA A 326 -1.80 25.13 -20.67
CA ALA A 326 -1.96 23.81 -21.27
C ALA A 326 -1.02 22.79 -20.64
N ILE A 327 -1.46 21.54 -20.57
CA ILE A 327 -0.76 20.44 -19.93
C ILE A 327 -0.58 19.32 -20.95
N LYS A 328 0.65 18.92 -21.25
CA LYS A 328 0.90 17.69 -22.00
C LYS A 328 0.89 16.53 -21.02
N GLY A 329 -0.20 15.77 -21.05
CA GLY A 329 -0.44 14.67 -20.14
C GLY A 329 -0.96 13.42 -20.84
N ARG A 330 -0.91 12.28 -20.12
CA ARG A 330 -1.41 11.00 -20.59
C ARG A 330 -2.06 10.23 -19.43
N GLN A 331 -3.26 9.72 -19.69
CA GLN A 331 -3.93 8.79 -18.79
C GLN A 331 -4.20 7.50 -19.59
N GLU A 332 -3.28 6.53 -19.49
CA GLU A 332 -3.34 5.26 -20.25
C GLU A 332 -3.68 4.04 -19.39
N LEU A 333 -3.89 4.22 -18.07
CA LEU A 333 -4.00 3.13 -17.13
C LEU A 333 -5.45 2.74 -16.80
N LEU A 334 -6.37 3.71 -16.74
CA LEU A 334 -7.77 3.49 -16.36
C LEU A 334 -8.72 3.72 -17.54
N ARG A 335 -8.96 2.69 -18.31
CA ARG A 335 -9.93 2.76 -19.41
C ARG A 335 -11.36 2.83 -18.88
N GLY A 336 -12.18 3.70 -19.49
CA GLY A 336 -13.59 3.89 -19.15
C GLY A 336 -13.85 4.70 -17.89
N ILE A 337 -12.79 5.39 -17.39
CA ILE A 337 -12.84 6.40 -16.34
C ILE A 337 -11.87 7.51 -16.73
N TYR A 338 -12.08 8.72 -16.24
CA TYR A 338 -11.12 9.82 -16.37
C TYR A 338 -10.43 10.08 -15.02
N SER A 339 -9.23 10.59 -15.05
CA SER A 339 -8.52 11.10 -13.88
C SER A 339 -8.80 12.58 -13.69
N THR A 340 -8.92 13.03 -12.44
CA THR A 340 -9.24 14.41 -12.12
C THR A 340 -8.10 15.09 -11.36
N ARG A 341 -7.89 16.37 -11.66
CA ARG A 341 -6.97 17.25 -10.91
C ARG A 341 -7.66 18.55 -10.56
N SER A 342 -7.35 19.08 -9.38
CA SER A 342 -7.61 20.48 -9.07
C SER A 342 -6.36 21.31 -9.31
N LEU A 343 -6.53 22.56 -9.73
CA LEU A 343 -5.45 23.51 -9.96
C LEU A 343 -5.48 24.62 -8.92
N GLN A 344 -4.33 24.88 -8.32
CA GLN A 344 -4.09 26.06 -7.52
C GLN A 344 -2.94 26.88 -8.12
N ILE A 345 -3.06 28.18 -8.05
CA ILE A 345 -1.99 29.12 -8.38
C ILE A 345 -1.74 29.95 -7.12
N ASP A 346 -0.48 29.96 -6.66
CA ASP A 346 -0.07 30.65 -5.42
C ASP A 346 -0.96 30.25 -4.21
N ASN A 347 -1.22 28.96 -4.06
CA ASN A 347 -2.07 28.33 -3.05
C ASN A 347 -3.57 28.72 -3.09
N GLN A 348 -4.06 29.32 -4.18
CA GLN A 348 -5.46 29.68 -4.36
C GLN A 348 -6.05 28.97 -5.58
N THR A 349 -7.27 28.45 -5.45
CA THR A 349 -8.03 27.97 -6.62
C THR A 349 -8.61 29.18 -7.35
N PRO A 350 -8.23 29.43 -8.61
CA PRO A 350 -8.60 30.67 -9.32
C PRO A 350 -10.11 30.83 -9.50
N PHE A 351 -10.80 29.75 -9.85
CA PHE A 351 -12.23 29.70 -10.08
C PHE A 351 -12.75 28.25 -10.00
N LYS A 352 -14.05 28.08 -9.87
CA LYS A 352 -14.72 26.80 -9.57
C LYS A 352 -14.37 25.67 -10.53
N GLU A 353 -14.26 25.95 -11.84
CA GLU A 353 -13.94 24.93 -12.86
C GLU A 353 -12.53 24.36 -12.69
N MET A 354 -11.64 25.02 -11.96
CA MET A 354 -10.31 24.53 -11.65
C MET A 354 -10.27 23.53 -10.48
N MET A 355 -11.39 23.30 -9.83
CA MET A 355 -11.49 22.24 -8.80
C MET A 355 -11.55 20.84 -9.40
N GLN A 356 -11.98 20.70 -10.66
CA GLN A 356 -12.24 19.41 -11.31
C GLN A 356 -11.85 19.44 -12.79
N ILE A 357 -10.57 19.25 -13.08
CA ILE A 357 -10.04 19.18 -14.45
C ILE A 357 -10.00 17.71 -14.88
N PRO A 358 -10.83 17.24 -15.82
CA PRO A 358 -10.85 15.85 -16.26
C PRO A 358 -9.78 15.55 -17.29
N PHE A 359 -9.07 14.42 -17.13
CA PHE A 359 -8.14 13.85 -18.08
C PHE A 359 -8.65 12.48 -18.50
N PHE A 360 -9.20 12.40 -19.70
CA PHE A 360 -9.79 11.19 -20.25
C PHE A 360 -8.73 10.17 -20.66
N TYR A 361 -9.13 8.87 -20.63
CA TYR A 361 -8.27 7.78 -21.08
C TYR A 361 -7.84 7.97 -22.55
N ASP A 362 -6.53 7.94 -22.77
CA ASP A 362 -5.93 7.82 -24.08
C ASP A 362 -4.55 7.16 -23.95
N SER A 363 -4.21 6.29 -24.90
CA SER A 363 -2.88 5.67 -24.97
C SER A 363 -1.80 6.60 -25.53
N ASP A 364 -2.20 7.63 -26.27
CA ASP A 364 -1.31 8.65 -26.81
C ASP A 364 -1.26 9.90 -25.90
N TRP A 365 -0.16 10.62 -25.95
CA TRP A 365 -0.01 11.91 -25.28
C TRP A 365 -1.02 12.93 -25.80
N GLN A 366 -1.62 13.69 -24.91
CA GLN A 366 -2.62 14.70 -25.21
C GLN A 366 -2.16 16.08 -24.75
N MET A 367 -2.51 17.13 -25.52
CA MET A 367 -2.36 18.53 -25.09
C MET A 367 -3.70 19.00 -24.52
N HIS A 368 -3.79 19.04 -23.18
CA HIS A 368 -4.97 19.52 -22.48
C HIS A 368 -4.90 21.02 -22.27
N VAL A 369 -5.68 21.78 -23.06
CA VAL A 369 -5.88 23.21 -22.85
C VAL A 369 -6.95 23.39 -21.80
N LEU A 370 -6.68 24.16 -20.73
CA LEU A 370 -7.68 24.43 -19.71
C LEU A 370 -8.80 25.30 -20.31
N GLY A 371 -10.04 24.81 -20.24
CA GLY A 371 -11.16 25.29 -21.04
C GLY A 371 -11.30 24.46 -22.31
N SER A 372 -11.02 25.03 -23.48
CA SER A 372 -10.91 24.32 -24.75
C SER A 372 -9.92 25.03 -25.70
N GLU A 373 -9.54 24.39 -26.80
CA GLU A 373 -8.69 25.06 -27.80
C GLU A 373 -9.37 26.28 -28.41
N GLU A 374 -10.72 26.26 -28.55
CA GLU A 374 -11.52 27.33 -29.14
C GLU A 374 -11.80 28.47 -28.16
N GLU A 375 -12.04 28.12 -26.87
CA GLU A 375 -12.29 29.04 -25.77
C GLU A 375 -11.45 28.64 -24.56
N PRO A 376 -10.15 28.97 -24.51
CA PRO A 376 -9.30 28.70 -23.37
C PRO A 376 -9.67 29.57 -22.17
N TYR A 377 -9.56 29.00 -20.98
CA TYR A 377 -9.62 29.81 -19.77
C TYR A 377 -8.37 30.69 -19.69
N LEU A 378 -8.56 31.95 -19.36
CA LEU A 378 -7.48 32.91 -19.20
C LEU A 378 -7.23 33.19 -17.72
N PHE A 379 -5.97 33.24 -17.38
CA PHE A 379 -5.49 33.46 -16.02
C PHE A 379 -4.70 34.77 -15.98
N TYR A 380 -5.13 35.70 -15.13
CA TYR A 380 -4.35 36.90 -14.89
C TYR A 380 -3.18 36.60 -13.96
N LEU A 381 -1.96 36.77 -14.46
CA LEU A 381 -0.72 36.57 -13.71
C LEU A 381 0.10 37.85 -13.73
N THR A 382 0.74 38.13 -12.59
CA THR A 382 1.68 39.24 -12.48
C THR A 382 3.07 38.79 -12.92
N LYS A 383 3.91 39.74 -13.27
CA LYS A 383 5.31 39.45 -13.57
C LYS A 383 6.02 38.87 -12.37
N GLY A 384 6.72 37.75 -12.55
CA GLY A 384 7.49 37.10 -11.48
C GLY A 384 7.25 35.60 -11.43
N LYS A 385 7.67 35.02 -10.32
CA LYS A 385 7.52 33.57 -10.06
C LYS A 385 6.15 33.29 -9.48
N HIS A 386 5.47 32.31 -10.06
CA HIS A 386 4.19 31.77 -9.60
C HIS A 386 4.31 30.28 -9.37
N ASP A 387 3.66 29.77 -8.31
CA ASP A 387 3.57 28.35 -8.00
C ASP A 387 2.28 27.78 -8.59
N LEU A 388 2.41 26.83 -9.50
CA LEU A 388 1.30 26.13 -10.13
C LEU A 388 1.23 24.72 -9.57
N ARG A 389 0.19 24.42 -8.80
CA ARG A 389 -0.01 23.16 -8.09
C ARG A 389 -1.20 22.40 -8.67
N LEU A 390 -0.96 21.14 -9.02
CA LEU A 390 -2.01 20.19 -9.38
C LEU A 390 -2.17 19.15 -8.27
N GLU A 391 -3.39 18.94 -7.81
CA GLU A 391 -3.73 17.99 -6.75
C GLU A 391 -4.73 16.94 -7.27
N VAL A 392 -4.55 15.69 -6.88
CA VAL A 392 -5.46 14.58 -7.22
C VAL A 392 -6.80 14.77 -6.51
N SER A 393 -7.89 14.84 -7.26
CA SER A 393 -9.26 14.84 -6.76
C SER A 393 -10.06 13.71 -7.41
N LEU A 394 -11.18 13.32 -6.81
CA LEU A 394 -12.10 12.36 -7.41
C LEU A 394 -13.16 13.03 -8.29
N GLY A 395 -13.38 14.33 -8.12
CA GLY A 395 -14.33 15.11 -8.89
C GLY A 395 -15.74 14.53 -8.87
N ALA A 396 -16.45 14.62 -9.97
CA ALA A 396 -17.83 14.15 -10.10
C ALA A 396 -18.00 12.62 -9.89
N ILE A 397 -16.89 11.86 -9.80
CA ILE A 397 -16.92 10.42 -9.52
C ILE A 397 -17.04 10.15 -8.01
N ALA A 398 -16.61 11.08 -7.14
CA ALA A 398 -16.61 10.90 -5.68
C ALA A 398 -17.97 10.45 -5.10
N PRO A 399 -19.10 11.12 -5.39
CA PRO A 399 -20.41 10.69 -4.89
C PRO A 399 -20.81 9.29 -5.39
N LEU A 400 -20.37 8.90 -6.60
CA LEU A 400 -20.65 7.58 -7.15
C LEU A 400 -19.89 6.49 -6.41
N ILE A 401 -18.62 6.73 -6.08
CA ILE A 401 -17.82 5.80 -5.27
C ILE A 401 -18.43 5.61 -3.89
N ARG A 402 -18.86 6.68 -3.21
CA ARG A 402 -19.56 6.60 -1.91
C ARG A 402 -20.82 5.75 -1.98
N GLN A 403 -21.64 5.94 -3.01
CA GLN A 403 -22.86 5.14 -3.20
C GLN A 403 -22.54 3.65 -3.37
N VAL A 404 -21.50 3.32 -4.16
CA VAL A 404 -21.08 1.92 -4.34
C VAL A 404 -20.48 1.37 -3.05
N GLU A 405 -19.71 2.13 -2.29
CA GLU A 405 -19.15 1.70 -1.00
C GLU A 405 -20.28 1.38 0.01
N ALA A 406 -21.23 2.29 0.15
CA ALA A 406 -22.42 2.06 0.99
C ALA A 406 -23.22 0.83 0.53
N SER A 407 -23.38 0.67 -0.80
CA SER A 407 -24.04 -0.49 -1.39
C SER A 407 -23.30 -1.80 -1.07
N VAL A 408 -21.98 -1.83 -1.18
CA VAL A 408 -21.15 -3.01 -0.85
C VAL A 408 -21.31 -3.40 0.62
N LEU A 409 -21.30 -2.43 1.54
CA LEU A 409 -21.48 -2.69 2.97
C LEU A 409 -22.88 -3.28 3.26
N GLU A 410 -23.94 -2.72 2.66
CA GLU A 410 -25.31 -3.19 2.84
C GLU A 410 -25.52 -4.59 2.21
N ILE A 411 -25.00 -4.81 1.01
CA ILE A 411 -25.02 -6.13 0.36
C ILE A 411 -24.23 -7.17 1.16
N ASN A 412 -23.05 -6.83 1.70
CA ASN A 412 -22.29 -7.70 2.57
C ASN A 412 -23.02 -8.03 3.88
N ALA A 413 -23.71 -7.06 4.47
CA ALA A 413 -24.55 -7.30 5.65
C ALA A 413 -25.69 -8.26 5.33
N MET A 414 -26.34 -8.09 4.17
CA MET A 414 -27.38 -9.00 3.70
C MET A 414 -26.82 -10.40 3.41
N TYR A 415 -25.65 -10.48 2.77
CA TYR A 415 -24.97 -11.76 2.54
C TYR A 415 -24.71 -12.50 3.86
N ARG A 416 -24.24 -11.80 4.90
CA ARG A 416 -24.05 -12.40 6.23
C ARG A 416 -25.36 -12.89 6.85
N LYS A 417 -26.47 -12.12 6.76
CA LYS A 417 -27.80 -12.58 7.25
C LYS A 417 -28.21 -13.89 6.55
N ILE A 418 -28.03 -13.98 5.24
CA ILE A 418 -28.32 -15.19 4.46
C ILE A 418 -27.42 -16.34 4.90
N LEU A 419 -26.11 -16.09 5.03
CA LEU A 419 -25.12 -17.05 5.47
C LEU A 419 -25.45 -17.65 6.85
N MET A 420 -25.89 -16.80 7.79
CA MET A 420 -26.31 -17.24 9.13
C MET A 420 -27.43 -18.28 9.13
N ILE A 421 -28.26 -18.28 8.07
CA ILE A 421 -29.39 -19.21 7.92
C ILE A 421 -28.99 -20.44 7.10
N THR A 422 -28.26 -20.23 6.01
CA THR A 422 -28.02 -21.27 4.99
C THR A 422 -26.71 -22.02 5.18
N GLY A 423 -25.72 -21.41 5.85
CA GLY A 423 -24.34 -21.85 5.84
C GLY A 423 -23.59 -21.52 4.56
N ASN A 424 -22.27 -21.81 4.56
CA ASN A 424 -21.36 -21.52 3.43
C ASN A 424 -21.67 -22.35 2.16
N VAL A 425 -22.18 -23.56 2.34
CA VAL A 425 -22.55 -24.46 1.26
C VAL A 425 -24.01 -24.89 1.47
N PRO A 426 -24.96 -24.04 1.03
CA PRO A 426 -26.38 -24.33 1.20
C PRO A 426 -26.78 -25.61 0.45
N ASP A 427 -27.71 -26.38 1.02
CA ASP A 427 -28.38 -27.43 0.25
C ASP A 427 -29.25 -26.79 -0.84
N PRO A 428 -28.96 -27.02 -2.15
CA PRO A 428 -29.68 -26.38 -3.24
C PRO A 428 -31.15 -26.83 -3.37
N TYR A 429 -31.52 -27.92 -2.72
CA TYR A 429 -32.87 -28.49 -2.74
C TYR A 429 -33.69 -28.13 -1.52
N ARG A 430 -33.09 -27.57 -0.47
CA ARG A 430 -33.78 -27.13 0.73
C ARG A 430 -34.40 -25.75 0.53
N ASP A 431 -35.66 -25.61 0.86
CA ASP A 431 -36.30 -24.30 0.99
C ASP A 431 -36.01 -23.73 2.37
N TYR A 432 -35.19 -22.68 2.41
CA TYR A 432 -34.80 -21.97 3.63
C TYR A 432 -35.81 -20.88 4.02
N GLN A 433 -36.80 -20.59 3.18
CA GLN A 433 -37.81 -19.53 3.38
C GLN A 433 -37.17 -18.17 3.73
N LEU A 434 -36.12 -17.81 3.01
CA LEU A 434 -35.27 -16.64 3.30
C LEU A 434 -36.09 -15.34 3.34
N GLU A 435 -37.05 -15.16 2.47
CA GLU A 435 -37.96 -14.02 2.45
C GLU A 435 -38.81 -13.85 3.72
N LYS A 436 -39.06 -14.95 4.47
CA LYS A 436 -39.74 -14.89 5.75
C LYS A 436 -38.79 -14.66 6.93
N GLN A 437 -37.59 -15.21 6.83
CA GLN A 437 -36.59 -15.08 7.89
C GLN A 437 -35.83 -13.75 7.83
N ILE A 438 -35.75 -13.16 6.63
CA ILE A 438 -35.13 -11.86 6.36
C ILE A 438 -36.14 -11.01 5.59
N PRO A 439 -37.09 -10.38 6.28
CA PRO A 439 -38.23 -9.68 5.62
C PRO A 439 -37.79 -8.52 4.71
N ASP A 440 -36.67 -7.88 5.01
CA ASP A 440 -36.07 -6.75 4.28
C ASP A 440 -35.22 -7.19 3.06
N MET A 441 -34.97 -8.49 2.86
CA MET A 441 -34.06 -9.00 1.83
C MET A 441 -34.44 -8.57 0.41
N VAL A 442 -35.69 -8.74 0.06
CA VAL A 442 -36.18 -8.44 -1.30
C VAL A 442 -36.09 -6.94 -1.57
N GLU A 443 -36.51 -6.11 -0.61
CA GLU A 443 -36.48 -4.65 -0.72
C GLU A 443 -35.02 -4.15 -0.84
N VAL A 444 -34.12 -4.67 -0.02
CA VAL A 444 -32.67 -4.32 -0.08
C VAL A 444 -32.09 -4.71 -1.43
N PHE A 445 -32.38 -5.90 -1.95
CA PHE A 445 -31.84 -6.32 -3.25
C PHE A 445 -32.32 -5.43 -4.39
N HIS A 446 -33.63 -5.07 -4.44
CA HIS A 446 -34.13 -4.13 -5.44
C HIS A 446 -33.44 -2.76 -5.29
N LYS A 447 -33.40 -2.20 -4.08
CA LYS A 447 -32.78 -0.90 -3.80
C LYS A 447 -31.33 -0.88 -4.26
N GLN A 448 -30.54 -1.90 -3.92
CA GLN A 448 -29.13 -1.95 -4.29
C GLN A 448 -28.94 -2.19 -5.80
N SER A 449 -29.82 -2.95 -6.44
CA SER A 449 -29.84 -3.08 -7.90
C SER A 449 -30.03 -1.73 -8.58
N ASP A 450 -31.01 -0.96 -8.11
CA ASP A 450 -31.32 0.36 -8.68
C ASP A 450 -30.16 1.34 -8.50
N ILE A 451 -29.54 1.36 -7.32
CA ILE A 451 -28.35 2.19 -7.04
C ILE A 451 -27.21 1.86 -7.98
N LEU A 452 -26.84 0.57 -8.11
CA LEU A 452 -25.73 0.15 -8.95
C LEU A 452 -25.98 0.43 -10.45
N ASN A 453 -27.21 0.27 -10.91
CA ASN A 453 -27.59 0.63 -12.28
C ASN A 453 -27.51 2.14 -12.50
N ALA A 454 -28.02 2.95 -11.59
CA ALA A 454 -27.96 4.41 -11.67
C ALA A 454 -26.51 4.93 -11.69
N VAL A 455 -25.66 4.37 -10.83
CA VAL A 455 -24.21 4.69 -10.83
C VAL A 455 -23.57 4.30 -12.17
N SER A 456 -23.89 3.13 -12.72
CA SER A 456 -23.37 2.71 -14.02
C SER A 456 -23.83 3.63 -15.16
N GLU A 457 -25.08 4.07 -15.18
CA GLU A 457 -25.59 5.01 -16.17
C GLU A 457 -24.92 6.37 -16.06
N GLU A 458 -24.71 6.87 -14.86
CA GLU A 458 -24.02 8.13 -14.63
C GLU A 458 -22.55 8.07 -15.02
N LEU A 459 -21.83 6.96 -14.75
CA LEU A 459 -20.46 6.75 -15.23
C LEU A 459 -20.40 6.77 -16.77
N ILE A 460 -21.37 6.12 -17.45
CA ILE A 460 -21.44 6.15 -18.93
C ILE A 460 -21.68 7.58 -19.40
N ARG A 461 -22.50 8.37 -18.70
CA ARG A 461 -22.77 9.77 -19.03
C ARG A 461 -21.49 10.62 -18.90
N LEU A 462 -20.76 10.45 -17.81
CA LEU A 462 -19.53 11.21 -17.52
C LEU A 462 -18.38 10.84 -18.44
N THR A 463 -18.20 9.55 -18.74
CA THR A 463 -17.07 9.05 -19.55
C THR A 463 -17.42 8.99 -21.04
N GLY A 464 -18.71 8.90 -21.38
CA GLY A 464 -19.22 8.77 -22.74
C GLY A 464 -19.06 7.40 -23.37
N GLU A 465 -18.62 6.38 -22.61
CA GLU A 465 -18.44 5.03 -23.11
C GLU A 465 -18.84 3.96 -22.07
N LYS A 466 -19.15 2.76 -22.56
CA LYS A 466 -19.32 1.58 -21.73
C LYS A 466 -17.98 0.89 -21.55
N SER A 467 -17.69 0.46 -20.33
CA SER A 467 -16.42 -0.17 -19.97
C SER A 467 -16.62 -1.42 -19.12
N ASP A 468 -15.52 -2.11 -18.81
CA ASP A 468 -15.47 -3.17 -17.80
C ASP A 468 -15.97 -2.68 -16.43
N LYS A 469 -15.70 -1.41 -16.06
CA LYS A 469 -16.13 -0.80 -14.80
C LYS A 469 -17.67 -0.74 -14.71
N THR A 470 -18.33 -0.28 -15.77
CA THR A 470 -19.81 -0.26 -15.84
C THR A 470 -20.38 -1.67 -15.94
N ALA A 471 -19.70 -2.61 -16.60
CA ALA A 471 -20.14 -3.99 -16.73
C ALA A 471 -20.18 -4.75 -15.39
N ILE A 472 -19.22 -4.51 -14.48
CA ILE A 472 -19.20 -5.11 -13.13
C ILE A 472 -20.43 -4.67 -12.33
N LEU A 473 -20.75 -3.38 -12.33
CA LEU A 473 -21.92 -2.82 -11.63
C LEU A 473 -23.22 -3.39 -12.20
N ASN A 474 -23.41 -3.35 -13.53
CA ASN A 474 -24.60 -3.86 -14.21
C ASN A 474 -24.81 -5.35 -13.98
N LYS A 475 -23.72 -6.16 -13.99
CA LYS A 475 -23.80 -7.60 -13.72
C LYS A 475 -24.30 -7.88 -12.30
N THR A 476 -23.79 -7.13 -11.32
CA THR A 476 -24.20 -7.29 -9.92
C THR A 476 -25.62 -6.79 -9.72
N ALA A 477 -25.98 -5.64 -10.30
CA ALA A 477 -27.35 -5.10 -10.27
C ALA A 477 -28.36 -6.09 -10.86
N TYR A 478 -28.08 -6.64 -12.03
CA TYR A 478 -28.94 -7.66 -12.66
C TYR A 478 -29.11 -8.89 -11.75
N GLN A 479 -28.04 -9.36 -11.12
CA GLN A 479 -28.12 -10.48 -10.20
C GLN A 479 -29.01 -10.17 -9.00
N LEU A 480 -28.85 -8.99 -8.39
CA LEU A 480 -29.64 -8.55 -7.24
C LEU A 480 -31.11 -8.48 -7.59
N ALA A 481 -31.48 -7.86 -8.73
CA ALA A 481 -32.85 -7.81 -9.20
C ALA A 481 -33.44 -9.22 -9.40
N ASP A 482 -32.72 -10.11 -10.08
CA ASP A 482 -33.17 -11.49 -10.33
C ASP A 482 -33.25 -12.35 -9.04
N LEU A 483 -32.43 -12.05 -8.02
CA LEU A 483 -32.51 -12.65 -6.68
C LEU A 483 -33.70 -12.10 -5.89
N ALA A 484 -34.05 -10.83 -6.05
CA ALA A 484 -35.23 -10.22 -5.46
C ALA A 484 -36.51 -10.76 -6.07
N ASP A 485 -36.55 -10.93 -7.41
CA ASP A 485 -37.71 -11.48 -8.13
C ASP A 485 -37.90 -12.99 -7.89
N LYS A 486 -36.80 -13.72 -7.53
CA LYS A 486 -36.82 -15.17 -7.33
C LYS A 486 -36.10 -15.54 -6.03
N PRO A 487 -36.60 -15.14 -4.87
CA PRO A 487 -35.93 -15.31 -3.59
C PRO A 487 -35.65 -16.79 -3.22
N GLU A 488 -36.49 -17.70 -3.74
CA GLU A 488 -36.27 -19.14 -3.58
C GLU A 488 -35.05 -19.73 -4.33
N THR A 489 -34.36 -18.90 -5.11
CA THR A 489 -33.15 -19.31 -5.82
C THR A 489 -31.84 -18.81 -5.17
N VAL A 490 -31.92 -17.98 -4.14
CA VAL A 490 -30.80 -17.33 -3.48
C VAL A 490 -29.76 -18.36 -3.01
N GLN A 491 -30.20 -19.43 -2.33
CA GLN A 491 -29.31 -20.47 -1.81
C GLN A 491 -28.55 -21.22 -2.94
N LYS A 492 -29.13 -21.36 -4.13
CA LYS A 492 -28.48 -22.01 -5.29
C LYS A 492 -27.39 -21.14 -5.92
N ARG A 493 -27.45 -19.84 -5.69
CA ARG A 493 -26.62 -18.83 -6.34
C ARG A 493 -25.74 -18.06 -5.35
N LEU A 494 -25.69 -18.51 -4.09
CA LEU A 494 -24.98 -17.81 -3.02
C LEU A 494 -23.48 -17.63 -3.33
N SER A 495 -22.85 -18.65 -3.90
CA SER A 495 -21.43 -18.58 -4.32
C SER A 495 -21.19 -17.51 -5.40
N GLN A 496 -22.07 -17.45 -6.42
CA GLN A 496 -21.96 -16.44 -7.47
C GLN A 496 -22.27 -15.03 -6.93
N PHE A 497 -23.20 -14.92 -6.00
CA PHE A 497 -23.51 -13.68 -5.31
C PHE A 497 -22.26 -13.15 -4.57
N LYS A 498 -21.61 -13.98 -3.77
CA LYS A 498 -20.35 -13.67 -3.09
C LYS A 498 -19.27 -13.16 -4.07
N ILE A 499 -19.05 -13.86 -5.19
CA ILE A 499 -18.05 -13.47 -6.20
C ILE A 499 -18.36 -12.09 -6.77
N ASN A 500 -19.61 -11.81 -7.09
CA ASN A 500 -20.00 -10.52 -7.66
C ASN A 500 -19.85 -9.37 -6.64
N VAL A 501 -20.22 -9.60 -5.37
CA VAL A 501 -19.99 -8.62 -4.29
C VAL A 501 -18.49 -8.34 -4.13
N GLY A 502 -17.65 -9.38 -4.12
CA GLY A 502 -16.21 -9.22 -4.10
C GLY A 502 -15.65 -8.45 -5.30
N SER A 503 -16.25 -8.64 -6.49
CA SER A 503 -15.86 -7.88 -7.70
C SER A 503 -16.19 -6.39 -7.56
N VAL A 504 -17.33 -6.02 -6.93
CA VAL A 504 -17.67 -4.62 -6.66
C VAL A 504 -16.73 -4.02 -5.60
N GLY A 505 -16.30 -4.80 -4.59
CA GLY A 505 -15.27 -4.37 -3.66
C GLY A 505 -13.92 -4.08 -4.33
N SER A 506 -13.52 -4.89 -5.31
CA SER A 506 -12.30 -4.63 -6.11
C SER A 506 -12.46 -3.42 -7.04
N TRP A 507 -13.68 -3.21 -7.57
CA TRP A 507 -14.02 -2.03 -8.36
C TRP A 507 -13.78 -0.72 -7.60
N LEU A 508 -14.10 -0.66 -6.29
CA LEU A 508 -13.85 0.51 -5.45
C LEU A 508 -12.36 0.90 -5.42
N LEU A 509 -11.47 -0.10 -5.35
CA LEU A 509 -10.03 0.14 -5.35
C LEU A 509 -9.56 0.76 -6.67
N GLU A 510 -10.00 0.18 -7.78
CA GLU A 510 -9.55 0.59 -9.11
C GLU A 510 -10.07 1.98 -9.49
N VAL A 511 -11.33 2.29 -9.17
CA VAL A 511 -11.98 3.56 -9.57
C VAL A 511 -11.51 4.74 -8.71
N ARG A 512 -11.10 4.48 -7.48
CA ARG A 512 -10.53 5.51 -6.59
C ARG A 512 -9.16 5.99 -7.05
N GLU A 513 -8.41 5.18 -7.75
CA GLU A 513 -7.12 5.58 -8.29
C GLU A 513 -7.29 6.55 -9.46
N GLN A 514 -6.47 7.60 -9.48
CA GLN A 514 -6.56 8.72 -10.42
C GLN A 514 -5.19 8.97 -11.11
N PRO A 515 -4.61 7.98 -11.81
CA PRO A 515 -3.28 8.10 -12.39
C PRO A 515 -3.27 9.14 -13.52
N LEU A 516 -2.22 9.96 -13.54
CA LEU A 516 -1.95 10.91 -14.60
C LEU A 516 -0.44 11.10 -14.75
N GLU A 517 0.07 10.99 -15.95
CA GLU A 517 1.45 11.25 -16.29
C GLU A 517 1.57 12.58 -17.01
N ILE A 518 2.56 13.41 -16.66
CA ILE A 518 2.82 14.73 -17.23
C ILE A 518 4.23 14.77 -17.80
N ASP A 519 4.35 15.20 -19.06
CA ASP A 519 5.59 15.50 -19.74
C ASP A 519 6.01 16.95 -19.46
N TYR A 520 5.14 17.93 -19.76
CA TYR A 520 5.39 19.34 -19.46
C TYR A 520 4.10 20.17 -19.33
N LEU A 521 4.25 21.33 -18.72
CA LEU A 521 3.22 22.36 -18.62
C LEU A 521 3.60 23.56 -19.48
N LEU A 522 2.62 24.22 -20.06
CA LEU A 522 2.77 25.41 -20.88
C LEU A 522 1.96 26.56 -20.32
N LEU A 523 2.61 27.70 -20.19
CA LEU A 523 1.95 28.99 -20.02
C LEU A 523 2.15 29.79 -21.31
N ALA A 524 1.05 30.13 -21.98
CA ALA A 524 1.13 30.75 -23.32
C ALA A 524 0.25 31.97 -23.43
N SER A 525 0.65 32.93 -24.24
CA SER A 525 -0.22 34.01 -24.69
C SER A 525 -1.45 33.45 -25.41
N PRO A 526 -2.63 34.09 -25.36
CA PRO A 526 -3.85 33.58 -25.97
C PRO A 526 -3.72 33.30 -27.48
N ASP A 527 -2.96 34.11 -28.18
CA ASP A 527 -2.71 34.03 -29.64
C ASP A 527 -1.65 33.01 -30.07
N GLU A 528 -0.85 32.49 -29.09
CA GLU A 528 0.22 31.51 -29.38
C GLU A 528 -0.30 30.14 -29.78
N LYS A 529 0.34 29.51 -30.76
CA LYS A 529 0.05 28.15 -31.18
C LYS A 529 0.80 27.14 -30.29
N LEU A 530 0.06 26.22 -29.74
CA LEU A 530 0.64 25.17 -28.93
C LEU A 530 1.33 24.08 -29.78
N PRO A 531 2.41 23.45 -29.28
CA PRO A 531 3.04 22.32 -29.92
C PRO A 531 2.12 21.10 -29.99
N LYS A 532 2.35 20.23 -30.98
CA LYS A 532 1.61 18.97 -31.08
C LYS A 532 2.05 18.01 -30.01
N ALA A 533 1.11 17.32 -29.39
CA ALA A 533 1.39 16.34 -28.33
C ALA A 533 2.12 15.09 -28.85
N ASN A 534 1.90 14.69 -30.10
CA ASN A 534 2.43 13.45 -30.66
C ASN A 534 3.23 13.69 -31.93
N ASP A 535 4.22 12.83 -32.16
CA ASP A 535 5.01 12.78 -33.37
C ASP A 535 4.26 12.12 -34.55
N SER A 536 4.81 12.33 -35.76
CA SER A 536 4.29 11.70 -36.98
C SER A 536 4.47 10.18 -36.96
N ALA A 537 3.58 9.44 -37.65
CA ALA A 537 3.64 7.98 -37.77
C ALA A 537 5.00 7.44 -38.26
N PHE A 538 5.73 8.22 -39.06
CA PHE A 538 7.08 7.84 -39.55
C PHE A 538 8.13 7.89 -38.43
N ARG A 539 8.04 8.85 -37.50
CA ARG A 539 8.92 8.89 -36.32
C ARG A 539 8.62 7.75 -35.36
N LYS A 540 7.33 7.46 -35.11
CA LYS A 540 6.91 6.30 -34.29
C LYS A 540 7.46 4.98 -34.88
N ALA A 541 7.32 4.75 -36.20
CA ALA A 541 7.87 3.58 -36.87
C ALA A 541 9.41 3.49 -36.80
N GLY A 542 10.11 4.62 -36.99
CA GLY A 542 11.56 4.70 -36.82
C GLY A 542 12.04 4.34 -35.40
N HIS A 543 11.28 4.77 -34.39
CA HIS A 543 11.53 4.45 -32.99
C HIS A 543 11.43 2.94 -32.74
N GLU A 544 10.34 2.29 -33.14
CA GLU A 544 10.13 0.86 -32.94
C GLU A 544 11.26 0.02 -33.51
N VAL A 545 11.71 0.37 -34.75
CA VAL A 545 12.83 -0.32 -35.38
C VAL A 545 14.14 -0.07 -34.61
N SER A 546 14.39 1.14 -34.17
CA SER A 546 15.61 1.50 -33.43
C SER A 546 15.63 0.83 -32.07
N SER A 547 14.52 0.87 -31.31
CA SER A 547 14.38 0.22 -30.01
C SER A 547 14.57 -1.30 -30.11
N PHE A 548 14.03 -1.94 -31.16
CA PHE A 548 14.25 -3.36 -31.42
C PHE A 548 15.73 -3.69 -31.61
N PHE A 549 16.49 -2.90 -32.33
CA PHE A 549 17.92 -3.14 -32.51
C PHE A 549 18.72 -2.91 -31.21
N HIS A 550 18.41 -1.85 -30.46
CA HIS A 550 19.11 -1.56 -29.20
C HIS A 550 18.83 -2.62 -28.12
N SER A 551 17.66 -3.26 -28.11
CA SER A 551 17.33 -4.32 -27.14
C SER A 551 18.26 -5.55 -27.19
N PHE A 552 19.02 -5.75 -28.29
CA PHE A 552 20.00 -6.85 -28.40
C PHE A 552 21.36 -6.55 -27.71
N PHE A 553 21.60 -5.31 -27.33
CA PHE A 553 22.90 -4.88 -26.81
C PHE A 553 22.82 -4.42 -25.35
N GLU A 554 21.65 -4.38 -24.77
CA GLU A 554 21.44 -3.99 -23.36
C GLU A 554 21.39 -5.23 -22.45
N ASP A 555 22.17 -5.19 -21.36
CA ASP A 555 22.10 -6.19 -20.29
C ASP A 555 20.98 -5.78 -19.30
N TYR A 556 19.86 -6.51 -19.35
CA TYR A 556 18.68 -6.24 -18.51
C TYR A 556 18.78 -6.82 -17.10
N ASP A 557 19.73 -7.72 -16.82
CA ASP A 557 19.86 -8.39 -15.51
C ASP A 557 20.72 -7.59 -14.53
N THR A 558 21.59 -6.74 -15.03
CA THR A 558 22.45 -5.88 -14.21
C THR A 558 21.77 -4.54 -13.96
N ILE A 559 21.70 -4.11 -12.70
CA ILE A 559 21.16 -2.82 -12.28
C ILE A 559 22.31 -1.87 -11.96
N GLY A 560 22.36 -0.71 -12.66
CA GLY A 560 23.36 0.34 -12.48
C GLY A 560 24.71 0.08 -13.16
N SER A 561 25.76 0.78 -12.69
CA SER A 561 27.10 0.71 -13.33
C SER A 561 27.83 -0.59 -12.96
N THR A 562 28.49 -1.20 -13.95
CA THR A 562 29.50 -2.23 -13.70
C THR A 562 30.82 -1.52 -13.38
N ALA A 563 31.29 -1.64 -12.16
CA ALA A 563 32.64 -1.20 -11.78
C ALA A 563 33.70 -2.23 -12.22
N ASP A 564 34.99 -1.87 -12.09
CA ASP A 564 36.12 -2.77 -12.32
C ASP A 564 35.86 -4.13 -11.63
N GLU A 565 35.86 -5.21 -12.39
CA GLU A 565 35.59 -6.57 -11.93
C GLU A 565 36.48 -7.02 -10.76
N ASP A 566 37.69 -6.48 -10.66
CA ASP A 566 38.71 -6.87 -9.65
C ASP A 566 38.40 -6.36 -8.22
N LYS A 567 37.44 -5.43 -8.01
CA LYS A 567 37.09 -4.85 -6.70
C LYS A 567 35.58 -4.81 -6.43
N SER A 568 34.82 -5.63 -7.11
CA SER A 568 33.35 -5.61 -7.00
C SER A 568 32.82 -6.83 -6.26
N VAL A 569 31.86 -6.60 -5.35
CA VAL A 569 31.07 -7.67 -4.71
C VAL A 569 29.86 -7.96 -5.58
N THR A 570 29.66 -9.21 -5.97
CA THR A 570 28.46 -9.64 -6.68
C THR A 570 27.37 -10.02 -5.69
N VAL A 571 26.25 -9.34 -5.76
CA VAL A 571 25.09 -9.55 -4.88
C VAL A 571 23.89 -10.01 -5.72
N TRP A 572 23.28 -11.13 -5.32
CA TRP A 572 22.04 -11.59 -5.93
C TRP A 572 20.85 -11.28 -5.03
N ILE A 573 19.75 -10.83 -5.65
CA ILE A 573 18.49 -10.54 -4.98
C ILE A 573 17.33 -11.11 -5.79
N GLY A 574 16.39 -11.80 -5.11
CA GLY A 574 15.25 -12.49 -5.73
C GLY A 574 13.96 -11.65 -5.85
N THR A 575 14.02 -10.37 -5.55
CA THR A 575 12.87 -9.45 -5.47
C THR A 575 12.50 -8.81 -6.82
N GLY A 576 11.45 -7.98 -6.82
CA GLY A 576 11.05 -7.18 -7.98
C GLY A 576 12.08 -6.12 -8.37
N ARG A 577 12.04 -5.68 -9.63
CA ARG A 577 12.99 -4.70 -10.19
C ARG A 577 12.99 -3.38 -9.42
N ASP A 578 11.80 -2.89 -9.02
CA ASP A 578 11.66 -1.62 -8.29
C ASP A 578 12.38 -1.66 -6.95
N GLN A 579 12.24 -2.76 -6.20
CA GLN A 579 12.95 -2.97 -4.93
C GLN A 579 14.47 -3.03 -5.14
N ALA A 580 14.91 -3.73 -6.18
CA ALA A 580 16.33 -3.81 -6.51
C ALA A 580 16.91 -2.46 -6.94
N GLN A 581 16.12 -1.60 -7.61
CA GLN A 581 16.53 -0.23 -7.95
C GLN A 581 16.68 0.64 -6.69
N VAL A 582 15.77 0.52 -5.72
CA VAL A 582 15.91 1.20 -4.41
C VAL A 582 17.21 0.78 -3.73
N LEU A 583 17.44 -0.53 -3.62
CA LEU A 583 18.67 -1.05 -3.02
C LEU A 583 19.92 -0.56 -3.76
N LYS A 584 19.89 -0.56 -5.11
CA LYS A 584 21.03 -0.08 -5.92
C LYS A 584 21.30 1.40 -5.69
N ALA A 585 20.26 2.24 -5.65
CA ALA A 585 20.41 3.66 -5.34
C ALA A 585 21.05 3.86 -3.95
N MET A 586 20.58 3.10 -2.95
CA MET A 586 21.17 3.16 -1.61
C MET A 586 22.64 2.73 -1.58
N ILE A 587 23.00 1.70 -2.35
CA ILE A 587 24.41 1.24 -2.47
C ILE A 587 25.27 2.36 -3.07
N ASP A 588 24.80 2.97 -4.15
CA ASP A 588 25.54 4.01 -4.86
C ASP A 588 25.65 5.31 -4.06
N ASP A 589 24.62 5.66 -3.30
CA ASP A 589 24.59 6.90 -2.49
C ASP A 589 25.33 6.79 -1.16
N THR A 590 25.33 5.60 -0.53
CA THR A 590 25.84 5.46 0.83
C THR A 590 26.93 4.42 0.97
N PHE A 591 26.73 3.19 0.54
CA PHE A 591 27.70 2.11 0.76
C PHE A 591 29.00 2.33 -0.02
N THR A 592 28.89 2.51 -1.35
CA THR A 592 30.06 2.67 -2.21
C THR A 592 30.89 3.92 -1.88
N PRO A 593 30.29 5.11 -1.63
CA PRO A 593 31.07 6.28 -1.23
C PRO A 593 31.77 6.14 0.13
N LEU A 594 31.16 5.43 1.10
CA LEU A 594 31.72 5.25 2.43
C LEU A 594 32.84 4.22 2.46
N THR A 595 32.73 3.15 1.66
CA THR A 595 33.65 2.00 1.74
C THR A 595 34.63 1.91 0.57
N GLY A 596 34.33 2.55 -0.54
CA GLY A 596 35.07 2.39 -1.81
C GLY A 596 34.83 1.03 -2.48
N ILE A 597 33.89 0.22 -1.98
CA ILE A 597 33.53 -1.10 -2.52
C ILE A 597 32.40 -0.94 -3.52
N SER A 598 32.62 -1.42 -4.74
CA SER A 598 31.60 -1.44 -5.77
C SER A 598 30.73 -2.69 -5.63
N VAL A 599 29.43 -2.59 -5.97
CA VAL A 599 28.49 -3.73 -5.89
C VAL A 599 27.85 -3.98 -7.25
N ASN A 600 28.02 -5.21 -7.74
CA ASN A 600 27.33 -5.71 -8.93
C ASN A 600 26.04 -6.41 -8.49
N LEU A 601 24.91 -5.67 -8.48
CA LEU A 601 23.61 -6.18 -8.07
C LEU A 601 22.92 -6.87 -9.25
N LYS A 602 22.51 -8.14 -9.05
CA LYS A 602 21.81 -8.93 -10.07
C LYS A 602 20.47 -9.44 -9.56
N LEU A 603 19.46 -9.37 -10.41
CA LEU A 603 18.16 -9.96 -10.20
C LEU A 603 18.20 -11.44 -10.57
N VAL A 604 18.24 -12.32 -9.58
CA VAL A 604 18.33 -13.78 -9.80
C VAL A 604 17.42 -14.49 -8.80
N ASN A 605 16.57 -15.37 -9.31
CA ASN A 605 15.70 -16.18 -8.44
C ASN A 605 16.54 -17.09 -7.51
N ALA A 606 16.20 -17.13 -6.23
CA ALA A 606 16.86 -17.93 -5.21
C ALA A 606 16.90 -19.45 -5.54
N ASP A 607 15.95 -19.98 -6.32
CA ASP A 607 15.87 -21.38 -6.71
C ASP A 607 17.09 -21.90 -7.49
N VAL A 608 17.83 -20.99 -8.14
CA VAL A 608 19.04 -21.36 -8.89
C VAL A 608 20.31 -21.29 -8.06
N LEU A 609 20.25 -20.71 -6.85
CA LEU A 609 21.41 -20.38 -6.02
C LEU A 609 22.29 -21.60 -5.73
N LEU A 610 21.68 -22.73 -5.33
CA LEU A 610 22.44 -23.95 -5.02
C LEU A 610 23.17 -24.50 -6.26
N ARG A 611 22.47 -24.52 -7.40
CA ARG A 611 23.04 -25.05 -8.66
C ARG A 611 24.17 -24.18 -9.17
N ALA A 612 23.99 -22.88 -9.14
CA ALA A 612 25.00 -21.90 -9.52
C ALA A 612 26.22 -21.95 -8.58
N SER A 613 25.99 -22.07 -7.26
CA SER A 613 27.03 -22.22 -6.27
C SER A 613 27.89 -23.48 -6.52
N LEU A 614 27.25 -24.62 -6.80
CA LEU A 614 27.96 -25.87 -7.13
C LEU A 614 28.72 -25.80 -8.47
N ALA A 615 28.26 -24.96 -9.40
CA ALA A 615 28.95 -24.72 -10.67
C ALA A 615 30.12 -23.70 -10.55
N GLY A 616 30.29 -23.04 -9.41
CA GLY A 616 31.27 -21.98 -9.21
C GLY A 616 30.88 -20.60 -9.78
N GLU A 617 29.62 -20.44 -10.17
CA GLU A 617 29.05 -19.24 -10.79
C GLU A 617 28.11 -18.47 -9.82
N GLY A 618 28.11 -18.81 -8.54
CA GLY A 618 27.29 -18.16 -7.52
C GLY A 618 27.81 -16.76 -7.17
N PRO A 619 26.98 -15.93 -6.47
CA PRO A 619 27.37 -14.61 -6.00
C PRO A 619 28.35 -14.67 -4.82
N ASP A 620 28.87 -13.49 -4.41
CA ASP A 620 29.53 -13.33 -3.13
C ASP A 620 28.52 -13.32 -1.98
N VAL A 621 27.40 -12.61 -2.18
CA VAL A 621 26.30 -12.49 -1.22
C VAL A 621 24.96 -12.79 -1.91
N ALA A 622 24.13 -13.60 -1.26
CA ALA A 622 22.74 -13.83 -1.65
C ALA A 622 21.82 -13.22 -0.60
N MET A 623 20.87 -12.39 -1.04
CA MET A 623 19.88 -11.71 -0.21
C MET A 623 18.50 -12.37 -0.31
N GLN A 624 17.67 -12.13 0.70
CA GLN A 624 16.28 -12.62 0.78
C GLN A 624 16.14 -14.15 0.66
N VAL A 625 17.10 -14.83 1.25
CA VAL A 625 17.13 -16.30 1.27
C VAL A 625 16.22 -16.80 2.39
N GLY A 626 15.39 -17.81 2.13
CA GLY A 626 14.49 -18.40 3.14
C GLY A 626 15.22 -19.08 4.29
N ASN A 627 14.54 -19.27 5.41
CA ASN A 627 15.09 -19.80 6.65
C ASN A 627 15.76 -21.18 6.51
N ASP A 628 15.24 -22.04 5.62
CA ASP A 628 15.69 -23.41 5.38
C ASP A 628 17.04 -23.50 4.64
N VAL A 629 17.51 -22.43 4.03
CA VAL A 629 18.68 -22.45 3.14
C VAL A 629 20.00 -22.29 3.91
N PRO A 630 20.20 -21.34 4.84
CA PRO A 630 21.53 -21.00 5.39
C PRO A 630 22.23 -22.18 6.07
N VAL A 631 21.57 -22.87 6.99
CA VAL A 631 22.13 -24.04 7.69
C VAL A 631 22.39 -25.19 6.72
N ASN A 632 21.48 -25.41 5.77
CA ASN A 632 21.64 -26.45 4.75
C ASN A 632 22.89 -26.21 3.86
N PHE A 633 23.14 -24.94 3.49
CA PHE A 633 24.32 -24.56 2.73
C PHE A 633 25.59 -24.62 3.60
N GLY A 634 25.50 -24.21 4.86
CA GLY A 634 26.60 -24.33 5.82
C GLY A 634 27.08 -25.77 5.97
N MET A 635 26.16 -26.71 6.17
CA MET A 635 26.46 -28.12 6.28
C MET A 635 27.11 -28.74 5.02
N ARG A 636 26.81 -28.18 3.86
CA ARG A 636 27.40 -28.56 2.56
C ARG A 636 28.66 -27.77 2.21
N HIS A 637 29.18 -26.97 3.14
CA HIS A 637 30.30 -26.08 2.92
C HIS A 637 30.09 -25.08 1.77
N ALA A 638 28.85 -24.68 1.51
CA ALA A 638 28.49 -23.68 0.50
C ALA A 638 28.30 -22.29 1.09
N ALA A 639 27.93 -22.16 2.38
CA ALA A 639 27.85 -20.90 3.11
C ALA A 639 29.09 -20.71 4.01
N GLU A 640 29.46 -19.45 4.25
CA GLU A 640 30.52 -19.05 5.14
C GLU A 640 30.02 -18.96 6.59
N ASP A 641 30.89 -19.31 7.55
CA ASP A 641 30.63 -19.11 8.98
C ASP A 641 30.91 -17.65 9.36
N LEU A 642 29.86 -16.90 9.64
CA LEU A 642 29.91 -15.48 9.96
C LEU A 642 30.36 -15.20 11.40
N SER A 643 30.31 -16.17 12.31
CA SER A 643 30.65 -16.01 13.72
C SER A 643 32.12 -15.61 13.93
N THR A 644 32.97 -15.91 12.96
CA THR A 644 34.39 -15.66 12.98
C THR A 644 34.80 -14.26 12.51
N TYR A 645 33.87 -13.49 11.96
CA TYR A 645 34.14 -12.18 11.38
C TYR A 645 34.23 -11.06 12.42
N PRO A 646 35.09 -10.06 12.21
CA PRO A 646 35.22 -8.93 13.12
C PRO A 646 33.91 -8.19 13.34
N GLY A 647 33.58 -7.89 14.61
CA GLY A 647 32.37 -7.14 14.97
C GLY A 647 31.08 -7.94 14.97
N TYR A 648 31.12 -9.24 14.68
CA TYR A 648 29.92 -10.09 14.66
C TYR A 648 29.09 -10.00 15.95
N HIS A 649 29.71 -10.15 17.13
CA HIS A 649 29.02 -10.15 18.42
C HIS A 649 28.35 -8.82 18.77
N GLU A 650 28.84 -7.69 18.24
CA GLU A 650 28.14 -6.41 18.36
C GLU A 650 27.00 -6.29 17.35
N LEU A 651 27.23 -6.76 16.13
CA LEU A 651 26.25 -6.69 15.06
C LEU A 651 24.96 -7.41 15.39
N ILE A 652 25.02 -8.59 15.98
CA ILE A 652 23.82 -9.40 16.28
C ILE A 652 22.95 -8.83 17.39
N LYS A 653 23.45 -7.90 18.21
CA LYS A 653 22.63 -7.25 19.27
C LYS A 653 21.48 -6.42 18.74
N GLN A 654 21.50 -6.07 17.47
CA GLN A 654 20.41 -5.34 16.82
C GLN A 654 19.23 -6.25 16.43
N PHE A 655 19.34 -7.56 16.63
CA PHE A 655 18.30 -8.54 16.38
C PHE A 655 17.87 -9.19 17.69
N ARG A 656 16.62 -9.66 17.71
CA ARG A 656 16.18 -10.58 18.78
C ARG A 656 16.84 -11.95 18.58
N ASP A 657 17.11 -12.65 19.67
CA ASP A 657 17.68 -14.00 19.60
C ASP A 657 16.81 -14.92 18.72
N SER A 658 15.49 -14.77 18.80
CA SER A 658 14.53 -15.52 17.97
C SER A 658 14.73 -15.36 16.46
N ALA A 659 15.26 -14.22 16.00
CA ALA A 659 15.53 -13.99 14.58
C ALA A 659 16.81 -14.71 14.12
N MET A 660 17.76 -14.96 15.04
CA MET A 660 19.03 -15.64 14.74
C MET A 660 18.93 -17.16 14.72
N VAL A 661 17.99 -17.72 15.48
CA VAL A 661 17.85 -19.18 15.70
C VAL A 661 17.82 -20.00 14.40
N PRO A 662 17.11 -19.62 13.31
CA PRO A 662 17.06 -20.43 12.08
C PRO A 662 18.39 -20.50 11.32
N TYR A 663 19.31 -19.59 11.63
CA TYR A 663 20.57 -19.40 10.87
C TYR A 663 21.80 -19.94 11.60
N GLN A 664 21.59 -20.55 12.74
CA GLN A 664 22.65 -21.09 13.62
C GLN A 664 22.56 -22.61 13.69
N PHE A 665 23.70 -23.24 13.66
CA PHE A 665 23.82 -24.66 13.98
C PHE A 665 25.13 -24.92 14.74
N GLU A 666 25.02 -25.51 15.94
CA GLU A 666 26.13 -25.61 16.91
C GLU A 666 26.71 -24.21 17.20
N ASP A 667 28.02 -24.03 17.04
CA ASP A 667 28.71 -22.74 17.28
C ASP A 667 28.88 -21.90 16.01
N GLN A 668 28.26 -22.32 14.88
CA GLN A 668 28.40 -21.66 13.59
C GLN A 668 27.17 -20.86 13.22
N VAL A 669 27.36 -19.76 12.49
CA VAL A 669 26.30 -18.87 12.00
C VAL A 669 26.45 -18.65 10.51
N PHE A 670 25.42 -18.93 9.73
CA PHE A 670 25.49 -18.97 8.27
C PHE A 670 24.77 -17.82 7.57
N ALA A 671 24.00 -16.99 8.31
CA ALA A 671 23.30 -15.84 7.74
C ALA A 671 23.05 -14.75 8.79
N LEU A 672 22.70 -13.54 8.28
CA LEU A 672 22.17 -12.45 9.11
C LEU A 672 20.69 -12.24 8.74
N PRO A 673 19.80 -12.06 9.73
CA PRO A 673 18.38 -11.81 9.48
C PRO A 673 18.16 -10.51 8.70
N GLU A 674 17.25 -10.54 7.75
CA GLU A 674 16.73 -9.35 7.06
C GLU A 674 15.33 -9.03 7.52
N GLN A 675 14.47 -10.06 7.54
CA GLN A 675 13.06 -9.96 7.91
C GLN A 675 12.72 -10.91 9.04
N GLN A 676 11.78 -10.49 9.89
CA GLN A 676 11.16 -11.37 10.87
C GLN A 676 9.64 -11.16 10.83
N ILE A 677 8.91 -12.24 10.53
CA ILE A 677 7.45 -12.23 10.36
C ILE A 677 6.85 -13.22 11.36
N PHE A 678 5.81 -12.82 12.06
CA PHE A 678 5.13 -13.63 13.08
C PHE A 678 3.62 -13.39 13.08
N ASN A 679 2.89 -14.31 13.71
CA ASN A 679 1.45 -14.28 13.73
C ASN A 679 0.87 -13.29 14.74
N MET A 680 -0.27 -12.68 14.38
CA MET A 680 -1.13 -11.84 15.19
C MET A 680 -2.58 -12.33 15.07
N LEU A 681 -3.44 -11.95 16.00
CA LEU A 681 -4.88 -12.16 15.89
C LEU A 681 -5.54 -10.94 15.26
N PHE A 682 -6.21 -11.12 14.12
CA PHE A 682 -7.03 -10.11 13.45
C PHE A 682 -8.49 -10.34 13.75
N TYR A 683 -9.26 -9.27 13.99
CA TYR A 683 -10.70 -9.39 14.25
C TYR A 683 -11.50 -8.20 13.70
N ARG A 684 -12.76 -8.47 13.36
CA ARG A 684 -13.78 -7.50 12.93
C ARG A 684 -14.54 -6.98 14.16
N LYS A 685 -14.31 -5.72 14.52
CA LYS A 685 -14.97 -5.05 15.66
C LYS A 685 -16.48 -5.04 15.53
N ASP A 686 -16.96 -4.60 14.37
CA ASP A 686 -18.39 -4.48 14.06
C ASP A 686 -19.13 -5.83 14.19
N ILE A 687 -18.49 -6.92 13.83
CA ILE A 687 -19.11 -8.25 13.88
C ILE A 687 -19.05 -8.84 15.29
N LEU A 688 -17.91 -8.69 15.99
CA LEU A 688 -17.82 -9.14 17.36
C LEU A 688 -18.81 -8.40 18.25
N GLU A 689 -18.93 -7.08 18.12
CA GLU A 689 -19.93 -6.27 18.82
C GLU A 689 -21.37 -6.73 18.50
N GLN A 690 -21.68 -7.00 17.24
CA GLN A 690 -23.00 -7.54 16.81
C GLN A 690 -23.30 -8.89 17.48
N LEU A 691 -22.28 -9.71 17.75
CA LEU A 691 -22.42 -11.04 18.35
C LEU A 691 -22.27 -11.05 19.88
N ASP A 692 -22.06 -9.88 20.50
CA ASP A 692 -21.78 -9.72 21.94
C ASP A 692 -20.54 -10.55 22.36
N LEU A 693 -19.47 -10.46 21.54
CA LEU A 693 -18.21 -11.15 21.74
C LEU A 693 -17.07 -10.15 21.96
N GLU A 694 -16.18 -10.48 22.90
CA GLU A 694 -14.91 -9.77 23.09
C GLU A 694 -13.78 -10.45 22.30
N PRO A 695 -12.73 -9.70 21.89
CA PRO A 695 -11.54 -10.29 21.27
C PRO A 695 -10.87 -11.30 22.21
N PRO A 696 -10.63 -12.54 21.73
CA PRO A 696 -10.14 -13.61 22.60
C PRO A 696 -8.69 -13.35 23.04
N GLN A 697 -8.43 -13.50 24.34
CA GLN A 697 -7.11 -13.33 24.95
C GLN A 697 -6.42 -14.67 25.26
N THR A 698 -7.22 -15.71 25.45
CA THR A 698 -6.76 -17.06 25.77
C THR A 698 -7.38 -18.09 24.83
N TRP A 699 -6.83 -19.31 24.81
CA TRP A 699 -7.43 -20.40 24.03
C TRP A 699 -8.80 -20.82 24.60
N GLU A 700 -9.02 -20.66 25.91
CA GLU A 700 -10.34 -20.87 26.52
C GLU A 700 -11.39 -19.91 25.90
N ASP A 701 -11.01 -18.63 25.67
CA ASP A 701 -11.89 -17.66 25.02
C ASP A 701 -12.17 -18.07 23.57
N VAL A 702 -11.15 -18.57 22.85
CA VAL A 702 -11.30 -19.09 21.48
C VAL A 702 -12.27 -20.29 21.46
N TYR A 703 -12.12 -21.24 22.37
CA TYR A 703 -13.03 -22.40 22.44
C TYR A 703 -14.47 -22.00 22.78
N ALA A 704 -14.65 -20.97 23.61
CA ALA A 704 -15.97 -20.42 23.89
C ALA A 704 -16.57 -19.67 22.67
N MET A 705 -15.73 -18.98 21.90
CA MET A 705 -16.13 -18.18 20.73
C MET A 705 -16.51 -19.05 19.53
N ILE A 706 -15.75 -20.11 19.20
CA ILE A 706 -15.98 -20.95 18.01
C ILE A 706 -17.43 -21.43 17.89
N PRO A 707 -18.08 -22.02 18.93
CA PRO A 707 -19.49 -22.43 18.83
C PRO A 707 -20.46 -21.27 18.57
N VAL A 708 -20.17 -20.06 19.07
CA VAL A 708 -21.00 -18.88 18.83
C VAL A 708 -20.90 -18.48 17.35
N LEU A 709 -19.68 -18.42 16.80
CA LEU A 709 -19.47 -18.16 15.37
C LEU A 709 -20.18 -19.21 14.51
N GLN A 710 -19.99 -20.51 14.83
CA GLN A 710 -20.60 -21.62 14.10
C GLN A 710 -22.13 -21.63 14.16
N LYS A 711 -22.72 -21.23 15.30
CA LYS A 711 -24.17 -21.03 15.41
C LYS A 711 -24.69 -20.02 14.37
N HIS A 712 -23.86 -19.07 13.99
CA HIS A 712 -24.15 -18.06 12.98
C HIS A 712 -23.54 -18.40 11.61
N ASN A 713 -23.11 -19.65 11.38
CA ASN A 713 -22.42 -20.11 10.19
C ASN A 713 -21.16 -19.29 9.82
N MET A 714 -20.55 -18.69 10.82
CA MET A 714 -19.26 -18.03 10.71
C MET A 714 -18.17 -18.95 11.24
N GLU A 715 -16.93 -18.67 10.86
CA GLU A 715 -15.79 -19.50 11.24
C GLU A 715 -14.61 -18.63 11.68
N MET A 716 -13.70 -19.22 12.43
CA MET A 716 -12.40 -18.63 12.76
C MET A 716 -11.34 -19.18 11.80
N ALA A 717 -10.41 -18.34 11.36
CA ALA A 717 -9.25 -18.76 10.60
C ALA A 717 -8.08 -19.10 11.52
N LEU A 718 -7.53 -20.30 11.33
CA LEU A 718 -6.27 -20.71 11.96
C LEU A 718 -5.27 -21.04 10.86
N PRO A 719 -4.01 -20.56 10.91
CA PRO A 719 -3.06 -20.73 9.83
C PRO A 719 -2.77 -22.21 9.58
N LEU A 720 -3.00 -22.65 8.36
CA LEU A 720 -2.58 -23.96 7.85
C LEU A 720 -1.41 -23.77 6.89
N ALA A 721 -0.64 -24.84 6.70
CA ALA A 721 0.33 -24.90 5.65
C ALA A 721 -0.32 -24.56 4.31
N GLN A 722 0.35 -23.72 3.51
CA GLN A 722 -0.22 -23.16 2.29
C GLN A 722 -0.70 -24.25 1.31
N THR A 723 -1.91 -24.08 0.79
CA THR A 723 -2.56 -24.98 -0.16
C THR A 723 -2.07 -24.83 -1.62
N THR A 724 -1.00 -24.09 -1.87
CA THR A 724 -0.59 -23.64 -3.21
C THR A 724 0.27 -24.62 -4.00
N GLY A 725 0.35 -25.90 -3.61
CA GLY A 725 1.05 -26.93 -4.42
C GLY A 725 2.59 -26.86 -4.39
N VAL A 726 3.16 -25.91 -3.69
CA VAL A 726 4.60 -25.85 -3.41
C VAL A 726 4.89 -26.72 -2.19
N PRO A 727 5.95 -27.57 -2.20
CA PRO A 727 6.32 -28.33 -1.02
C PRO A 727 6.55 -27.39 0.17
N VAL A 728 5.79 -27.56 1.25
CA VAL A 728 5.99 -26.77 2.47
C VAL A 728 7.21 -27.34 3.18
N LEU A 729 8.28 -26.58 3.20
CA LEU A 729 9.50 -26.91 3.93
C LEU A 729 9.48 -26.37 5.36
N GLU A 730 8.78 -25.23 5.59
CA GLU A 730 8.62 -24.66 6.92
C GLU A 730 7.61 -25.44 7.76
N VAL A 731 7.85 -25.48 9.07
CA VAL A 731 6.90 -26.08 10.02
C VAL A 731 5.62 -25.28 10.12
N ASN A 732 4.49 -25.95 10.35
CA ASN A 732 3.21 -25.29 10.50
C ASN A 732 3.21 -24.35 11.71
N ARG A 733 2.91 -23.05 11.48
CA ARG A 733 2.98 -22.02 12.52
C ARG A 733 1.90 -22.12 13.58
N ALA A 734 0.75 -22.74 13.27
CA ALA A 734 -0.29 -22.99 14.29
C ALA A 734 0.14 -24.06 15.28
N TYR A 735 0.69 -25.18 14.78
CA TYR A 735 1.26 -26.19 15.67
C TYR A 735 2.46 -25.64 16.46
N ALA A 736 3.35 -24.89 15.80
CA ALA A 736 4.51 -24.28 16.46
C ALA A 736 4.09 -23.36 17.62
N MET A 737 3.05 -22.55 17.42
CA MET A 737 2.49 -21.67 18.44
C MET A 737 2.02 -22.48 19.67
N LEU A 738 1.21 -23.51 19.46
CA LEU A 738 0.72 -24.37 20.56
C LEU A 738 1.88 -25.08 21.27
N LEU A 739 2.81 -25.65 20.49
CA LEU A 739 4.00 -26.34 21.05
C LEU A 739 4.82 -25.42 21.97
N TYR A 740 5.12 -24.20 21.52
CA TYR A 740 5.94 -23.25 22.30
C TYR A 740 5.18 -22.70 23.51
N GLN A 741 3.88 -22.42 23.40
CA GLN A 741 3.07 -21.96 24.50
C GLN A 741 2.94 -23.02 25.60
N MET A 742 2.93 -24.30 25.22
CA MET A 742 2.96 -25.44 26.14
C MET A 742 4.36 -25.74 26.71
N GLY A 743 5.39 -25.03 26.25
CA GLY A 743 6.78 -25.20 26.70
C GLY A 743 7.53 -26.34 26.02
N GLY A 744 7.05 -26.82 24.87
CA GLY A 744 7.73 -27.82 24.03
C GLY A 744 8.75 -27.20 23.07
N SER A 745 9.47 -28.05 22.35
CA SER A 745 10.42 -27.66 21.31
C SER A 745 10.44 -28.66 20.16
N PHE A 746 10.78 -28.19 18.95
CA PHE A 746 10.80 -29.04 17.75
C PHE A 746 11.88 -30.11 17.79
N TYR A 747 13.06 -29.77 18.34
CA TYR A 747 14.22 -30.66 18.39
C TYR A 747 14.82 -30.71 19.80
N LEU A 748 15.42 -31.84 20.10
CA LEU A 748 16.11 -32.14 21.35
C LEU A 748 17.53 -32.60 21.08
N ASP A 749 18.35 -32.69 22.13
CA ASP A 749 19.72 -33.20 22.04
C ASP A 749 20.54 -32.49 20.97
N GLN A 750 20.49 -31.15 20.96
CA GLN A 750 21.21 -30.29 20.01
C GLN A 750 20.82 -30.60 18.53
N GLY A 751 19.55 -30.87 18.30
CA GLY A 751 19.04 -31.14 16.95
C GLY A 751 19.23 -32.59 16.46
N ALA A 752 19.57 -33.51 17.36
CA ALA A 752 19.79 -34.91 17.00
C ALA A 752 18.51 -35.73 16.89
N ARG A 753 17.41 -35.25 17.46
CA ARG A 753 16.09 -35.88 17.36
C ARG A 753 14.95 -34.89 17.49
N SER A 754 13.79 -35.27 16.95
CA SER A 754 12.56 -34.49 17.12
C SER A 754 12.07 -34.48 18.56
N GLY A 755 11.49 -33.38 19.01
CA GLY A 755 10.81 -33.22 20.29
C GLY A 755 9.30 -33.40 20.22
N MET A 756 8.75 -33.68 19.05
CA MET A 756 7.30 -33.77 18.84
C MET A 756 6.67 -35.06 19.37
N ASP A 757 7.46 -36.10 19.73
CA ASP A 757 7.04 -37.31 20.43
C ASP A 757 7.08 -37.21 21.95
N THR A 758 7.46 -36.04 22.50
CA THR A 758 7.34 -35.76 23.94
C THR A 758 5.89 -35.59 24.35
N GLU A 759 5.61 -35.71 25.64
CA GLU A 759 4.26 -35.52 26.19
C GLU A 759 3.67 -34.16 25.74
N THR A 760 4.46 -33.09 25.83
CA THR A 760 4.08 -31.74 25.38
C THR A 760 3.86 -31.68 23.86
N GLY A 761 4.74 -32.31 23.06
CA GLY A 761 4.61 -32.35 21.61
C GLY A 761 3.35 -33.08 21.13
N LEU A 762 3.05 -34.20 21.79
CA LEU A 762 1.83 -35.00 21.55
C LEU A 762 0.57 -34.22 21.93
N GLU A 763 0.59 -33.53 23.06
CA GLU A 763 -0.55 -32.71 23.53
C GLU A 763 -0.79 -31.52 22.57
N ALA A 764 0.25 -30.82 22.19
CA ALA A 764 0.15 -29.71 21.21
C ALA A 764 -0.39 -30.21 19.85
N PHE A 765 0.04 -31.38 19.40
CA PHE A 765 -0.45 -31.96 18.14
C PHE A 765 -1.92 -32.40 18.23
N LYS A 766 -2.30 -32.97 19.35
CA LYS A 766 -3.69 -33.35 19.64
C LYS A 766 -4.57 -32.11 19.66
N GLU A 767 -4.13 -31.03 20.33
CA GLU A 767 -4.87 -29.79 20.39
C GLU A 767 -5.00 -29.14 19.01
N TRP A 768 -3.93 -29.11 18.24
CA TRP A 768 -3.98 -28.60 16.88
C TRP A 768 -4.95 -29.39 15.98
N THR A 769 -4.92 -30.72 16.02
CA THR A 769 -5.84 -31.57 15.24
C THR A 769 -7.29 -31.44 15.69
N ASN A 770 -7.57 -31.14 16.98
CA ASN A 770 -8.90 -30.92 17.54
C ASN A 770 -9.64 -29.75 16.87
N PHE A 771 -8.95 -28.69 16.46
CA PHE A 771 -9.58 -27.59 15.74
C PHE A 771 -10.29 -28.07 14.46
N TYR A 772 -9.75 -29.08 13.80
CA TYR A 772 -10.30 -29.61 12.55
C TYR A 772 -11.21 -30.84 12.75
N THR A 773 -10.88 -31.70 13.70
CA THR A 773 -11.63 -32.94 13.95
C THR A 773 -12.85 -32.74 14.85
N SER A 774 -12.73 -31.93 15.90
CA SER A 774 -13.78 -31.67 16.89
C SER A 774 -14.52 -30.35 16.61
N TYR A 775 -13.80 -29.25 16.47
CA TYR A 775 -14.39 -27.93 16.21
C TYR A 775 -14.72 -27.69 14.74
N LYS A 776 -14.29 -28.57 13.82
CA LYS A 776 -14.63 -28.51 12.39
C LYS A 776 -14.22 -27.21 11.69
N LEU A 777 -13.12 -26.59 12.12
CA LEU A 777 -12.56 -25.48 11.35
C LEU A 777 -12.19 -25.91 9.94
N PRO A 778 -12.33 -25.03 8.93
CA PRO A 778 -12.01 -25.36 7.55
C PRO A 778 -10.50 -25.56 7.35
N LEU A 779 -10.14 -26.57 6.54
CA LEU A 779 -8.75 -26.86 6.16
C LEU A 779 -8.22 -25.90 5.10
N THR A 780 -9.11 -25.44 4.23
CA THR A 780 -8.77 -24.57 3.09
C THR A 780 -9.75 -23.41 3.02
N PHE A 781 -9.23 -22.19 2.93
CA PHE A 781 -10.05 -20.99 2.86
C PHE A 781 -9.24 -19.81 2.29
N ASP A 782 -9.95 -18.88 1.68
CA ASP A 782 -9.41 -17.57 1.34
C ASP A 782 -9.72 -16.61 2.51
N PHE A 783 -8.78 -16.46 3.44
CA PHE A 783 -8.99 -15.61 4.62
C PHE A 783 -9.19 -14.14 4.25
N PRO A 784 -8.36 -13.52 3.39
CA PRO A 784 -8.54 -12.13 2.98
C PRO A 784 -9.97 -11.84 2.51
N MET A 785 -10.50 -12.65 1.59
CA MET A 785 -11.85 -12.48 1.08
C MET A 785 -12.91 -12.74 2.14
N ARG A 786 -12.76 -13.80 2.92
CA ARG A 786 -13.75 -14.18 3.95
C ARG A 786 -13.73 -13.24 5.17
N PHE A 787 -12.61 -12.62 5.46
CA PHE A 787 -12.51 -11.57 6.48
C PHE A 787 -13.22 -10.29 6.01
N ARG A 788 -13.02 -9.88 4.76
CA ARG A 788 -13.72 -8.72 4.16
C ARG A 788 -15.23 -8.90 4.17
N THR A 789 -15.73 -10.06 3.77
CA THR A 789 -17.18 -10.36 3.77
C THR A 789 -17.74 -10.61 5.17
N GLY A 790 -16.89 -10.87 6.17
CA GLY A 790 -17.27 -11.15 7.55
C GLY A 790 -17.65 -12.61 7.82
N GLU A 791 -17.38 -13.53 6.90
CA GLU A 791 -17.57 -14.97 7.11
C GLU A 791 -16.56 -15.55 8.13
N MET A 792 -15.35 -14.97 8.15
CA MET A 792 -14.29 -15.27 9.12
C MET A 792 -13.92 -13.98 9.85
N PRO A 793 -14.73 -13.56 10.84
CA PRO A 793 -14.50 -12.27 11.51
C PRO A 793 -13.31 -12.28 12.47
N VAL A 794 -12.74 -13.44 12.75
CA VAL A 794 -11.56 -13.63 13.58
C VAL A 794 -10.60 -14.60 12.92
N GLY A 795 -9.32 -14.30 12.95
CA GLY A 795 -8.29 -15.18 12.39
C GLY A 795 -6.88 -14.85 12.83
N ILE A 796 -6.04 -15.86 12.88
CA ILE A 796 -4.61 -15.72 13.16
C ILE A 796 -3.87 -15.70 11.82
N MET A 797 -3.16 -14.61 11.55
CA MET A 797 -2.36 -14.40 10.34
C MET A 797 -1.05 -13.71 10.70
N ASP A 798 -0.08 -13.75 9.80
CA ASP A 798 1.11 -12.94 10.00
C ASP A 798 0.78 -11.43 9.95
N TYR A 799 1.57 -10.63 10.66
CA TYR A 799 1.26 -9.21 10.81
C TYR A 799 1.34 -8.41 9.50
N THR A 800 1.94 -8.94 8.44
CA THR A 800 1.97 -8.28 7.14
C THR A 800 0.58 -8.24 6.47
N PHE A 801 -0.37 -9.05 6.93
CA PHE A 801 -1.77 -8.97 6.55
C PHE A 801 -2.39 -7.59 6.84
N TYR A 802 -1.89 -6.88 7.85
CA TYR A 802 -2.21 -5.47 8.08
C TYR A 802 -2.00 -4.61 6.82
N ASN A 803 -0.88 -4.81 6.13
CA ASN A 803 -0.55 -4.06 4.92
C ASN A 803 -1.59 -4.34 3.81
N TYR A 804 -1.96 -5.60 3.65
CA TYR A 804 -3.02 -6.01 2.71
C TYR A 804 -4.36 -5.32 3.03
N LEU A 805 -4.83 -5.40 4.27
CA LEU A 805 -6.11 -4.80 4.69
C LEU A 805 -6.11 -3.28 4.53
N SER A 806 -5.00 -2.63 4.86
CA SER A 806 -4.87 -1.16 4.78
C SER A 806 -5.03 -0.63 3.35
N VAL A 807 -4.66 -1.43 2.35
CA VAL A 807 -4.68 -1.03 0.93
C VAL A 807 -5.86 -1.66 0.19
N SER A 808 -6.10 -2.98 0.40
CA SER A 808 -6.99 -3.78 -0.45
C SER A 808 -8.42 -3.93 0.08
N ALA A 809 -8.74 -3.37 1.25
CA ALA A 809 -10.06 -3.51 1.86
C ALA A 809 -10.58 -2.16 2.42
N PRO A 810 -10.71 -1.12 1.56
CA PRO A 810 -11.11 0.22 2.02
C PRO A 810 -12.49 0.24 2.65
N GLU A 811 -13.43 -0.58 2.18
CA GLU A 811 -14.80 -0.67 2.67
C GLU A 811 -14.92 -1.14 4.13
N ILE A 812 -13.90 -1.82 4.65
CA ILE A 812 -13.87 -2.23 6.06
C ILE A 812 -12.85 -1.46 6.89
N LYS A 813 -12.32 -0.36 6.37
CA LYS A 813 -11.37 0.49 7.10
C LYS A 813 -11.98 0.99 8.41
N GLY A 814 -11.21 0.83 9.50
CA GLY A 814 -11.67 1.19 10.84
C GLY A 814 -12.63 0.19 11.51
N LEU A 815 -13.09 -0.85 10.78
CA LEU A 815 -13.95 -1.91 11.32
C LEU A 815 -13.18 -3.13 11.84
N TRP A 816 -11.86 -3.12 11.78
CA TRP A 816 -11.00 -4.21 12.22
C TRP A 816 -9.81 -3.71 13.03
N GLU A 817 -9.23 -4.60 13.78
CA GLU A 817 -8.00 -4.40 14.56
C GLU A 817 -7.20 -5.69 14.61
N PHE A 818 -5.96 -5.60 15.10
CA PHE A 818 -5.15 -6.77 15.42
C PHE A 818 -4.49 -6.61 16.79
N ILE A 819 -4.33 -7.74 17.47
CA ILE A 819 -3.79 -7.85 18.82
C ILE A 819 -2.86 -9.07 18.89
N PRO A 820 -2.07 -9.22 19.98
CA PRO A 820 -1.34 -10.46 20.24
C PRO A 820 -2.23 -11.70 20.15
N VAL A 821 -1.65 -12.83 19.74
CA VAL A 821 -2.37 -14.10 19.63
C VAL A 821 -2.93 -14.55 20.98
N PRO A 822 -4.00 -15.36 20.98
CA PRO A 822 -4.47 -16.02 22.21
C PRO A 822 -3.36 -16.86 22.82
N GLY A 823 -3.26 -16.83 24.15
CA GLY A 823 -2.22 -17.55 24.85
C GLY A 823 -2.75 -18.52 25.91
N ILE A 824 -1.82 -19.20 26.57
CA ILE A 824 -2.10 -20.10 27.70
C ILE A 824 -1.91 -19.35 29.00
N LYS A 825 -2.95 -19.28 29.83
CA LYS A 825 -2.90 -18.64 31.11
C LYS A 825 -2.01 -19.42 32.09
N GLN A 826 -1.02 -18.75 32.66
CA GLN A 826 -0.07 -19.31 33.61
C GLN A 826 -0.62 -19.25 35.06
N LYS A 827 0.02 -19.98 35.95
CA LYS A 827 -0.39 -20.04 37.38
C LYS A 827 -0.26 -18.69 38.10
N ASP A 828 0.61 -17.84 37.65
CA ASP A 828 0.82 -16.49 38.18
C ASP A 828 -0.16 -15.45 37.58
N GLY A 829 -1.03 -15.86 36.67
CA GLY A 829 -2.02 -15.05 36.01
C GLY A 829 -1.52 -14.39 34.69
N SER A 830 -0.25 -14.51 34.34
CA SER A 830 0.28 -14.07 33.03
C SER A 830 -0.26 -14.96 31.92
N ILE A 831 -0.26 -14.43 30.70
CA ILE A 831 -0.70 -15.17 29.50
C ILE A 831 0.53 -15.36 28.60
N LYS A 832 0.91 -16.61 28.40
CA LYS A 832 2.03 -17.00 27.55
C LYS A 832 1.56 -17.03 26.08
N ARG A 833 2.17 -16.20 25.20
CA ARG A 833 1.72 -15.93 23.83
C ARG A 833 2.76 -16.29 22.78
N ASP A 834 3.60 -17.30 23.02
CA ASP A 834 4.66 -17.67 22.11
C ASP A 834 4.14 -17.98 20.71
N VAL A 835 4.85 -17.48 19.69
CA VAL A 835 4.61 -17.75 18.27
C VAL A 835 5.92 -18.03 17.56
N ALA A 836 5.88 -18.86 16.52
CA ALA A 836 7.04 -19.07 15.67
C ALA A 836 7.23 -17.90 14.70
N SER A 837 8.48 -17.51 14.46
CA SER A 837 8.83 -16.58 13.39
C SER A 837 9.20 -17.29 12.09
N GLY A 838 8.93 -16.61 10.97
CA GLY A 838 9.53 -16.84 9.67
C GLY A 838 10.27 -15.58 9.22
N GLY A 839 10.90 -15.63 8.06
CA GLY A 839 11.60 -14.46 7.53
C GLY A 839 12.56 -14.81 6.42
N THR A 840 13.45 -13.86 6.11
CA THR A 840 14.53 -14.02 5.14
C THR A 840 15.85 -13.55 5.73
N ALA A 841 16.93 -13.99 5.11
CA ALA A 841 18.28 -13.68 5.54
C ALA A 841 19.21 -13.38 4.37
N THR A 842 20.34 -12.74 4.69
CA THR A 842 21.45 -12.56 3.78
C THR A 842 22.57 -13.55 4.10
N VAL A 843 23.11 -14.20 3.07
CA VAL A 843 24.08 -15.30 3.15
C VAL A 843 25.33 -14.95 2.37
N MET A 844 26.50 -15.15 2.96
CA MET A 844 27.79 -15.12 2.25
C MET A 844 28.14 -16.52 1.74
N LEU A 845 28.44 -16.65 0.45
CA LEU A 845 28.84 -17.93 -0.09
C LEU A 845 30.31 -18.24 0.19
N LYS A 846 30.61 -19.50 0.53
CA LYS A 846 31.96 -20.00 0.85
C LYS A 846 32.94 -19.76 -0.27
N GLN A 847 32.52 -19.84 -1.50
CA GLN A 847 33.32 -19.65 -2.71
C GLN A 847 33.70 -18.19 -3.00
N SER A 848 33.08 -17.24 -2.31
CA SER A 848 33.43 -15.81 -2.47
C SER A 848 34.95 -15.59 -2.38
N LYS A 849 35.45 -14.82 -3.32
CA LYS A 849 36.86 -14.37 -3.34
C LYS A 849 37.01 -13.00 -2.67
N HIS A 850 35.91 -12.33 -2.37
CA HIS A 850 35.83 -10.97 -1.83
C HIS A 850 35.16 -10.94 -0.44
N LYS A 851 35.52 -11.90 0.43
CA LYS A 851 34.82 -12.13 1.72
C LYS A 851 34.80 -10.91 2.64
N ASP A 852 35.92 -10.19 2.74
CA ASP A 852 35.98 -8.99 3.59
C ASP A 852 35.05 -7.90 3.06
N ALA A 853 35.02 -7.69 1.75
CA ALA A 853 34.11 -6.73 1.11
C ALA A 853 32.62 -7.18 1.20
N ALA A 854 32.36 -8.47 1.06
CA ALA A 854 31.05 -9.07 1.26
C ALA A 854 30.56 -8.89 2.71
N TRP A 855 31.47 -9.06 3.69
CA TRP A 855 31.13 -8.82 5.10
C TRP A 855 30.81 -7.34 5.39
N GLU A 856 31.56 -6.39 4.83
CA GLU A 856 31.25 -4.96 4.94
C GLU A 856 29.87 -4.64 4.33
N PHE A 857 29.54 -5.23 3.17
CA PHE A 857 28.23 -5.08 2.56
C PHE A 857 27.10 -5.63 3.45
N MET A 858 27.28 -6.85 3.99
CA MET A 858 26.25 -7.46 4.86
C MET A 858 26.04 -6.64 6.13
N LYS A 859 27.10 -6.14 6.77
CA LYS A 859 27.00 -5.26 7.94
C LYS A 859 26.23 -3.98 7.63
N TRP A 860 26.55 -3.35 6.51
CA TRP A 860 25.83 -2.14 6.06
C TRP A 860 24.37 -2.44 5.80
N TRP A 861 24.08 -3.53 5.08
CA TRP A 861 22.70 -3.87 4.71
C TRP A 861 21.79 -4.08 5.92
N VAL A 862 22.25 -4.83 6.90
CA VAL A 862 21.45 -5.12 8.10
C VAL A 862 21.48 -4.01 9.15
N SER A 863 22.22 -2.94 8.93
CA SER A 863 22.30 -1.81 9.86
C SER A 863 20.95 -1.09 9.99
N LYS A 864 20.72 -0.47 11.15
CA LYS A 864 19.52 0.35 11.40
C LYS A 864 19.26 1.33 10.25
N ASP A 865 20.26 2.13 9.88
CA ASP A 865 20.09 3.21 8.90
C ASP A 865 19.72 2.68 7.51
N ALA A 866 20.34 1.59 7.06
CA ALA A 866 20.02 0.97 5.78
C ALA A 866 18.60 0.36 5.79
N GLN A 867 18.23 -0.34 6.87
CA GLN A 867 16.92 -0.97 7.00
C GLN A 867 15.79 0.07 7.13
N VAL A 868 16.00 1.16 7.88
CA VAL A 868 15.04 2.27 7.98
C VAL A 868 14.86 2.94 6.63
N ARG A 869 15.98 3.27 5.96
CA ARG A 869 15.93 3.91 4.65
C ARG A 869 15.22 3.03 3.63
N PHE A 870 15.61 1.77 3.53
CA PHE A 870 14.97 0.83 2.60
C PHE A 870 13.48 0.70 2.87
N GLY A 871 13.07 0.49 4.13
CA GLY A 871 11.66 0.36 4.48
C GLY A 871 10.82 1.60 4.17
N ARG A 872 11.37 2.80 4.44
CA ARG A 872 10.71 4.08 4.11
C ARG A 872 10.62 4.32 2.61
N GLU A 873 11.69 4.07 1.85
CA GLU A 873 11.68 4.20 0.39
C GLU A 873 10.76 3.17 -0.27
N MET A 874 10.68 1.95 0.26
CA MET A 874 9.75 0.93 -0.22
C MET A 874 8.29 1.33 0.03
N GLU A 875 7.95 1.77 1.24
CA GLU A 875 6.61 2.26 1.54
C GLU A 875 6.30 3.54 0.74
N GLY A 876 7.29 4.43 0.60
CA GLY A 876 7.20 5.61 -0.24
C GLY A 876 6.94 5.31 -1.71
N LEU A 877 7.55 4.26 -2.26
CA LEU A 877 7.45 3.88 -3.67
C LEU A 877 6.16 3.11 -3.99
N MET A 878 5.79 2.17 -3.14
CA MET A 878 4.74 1.18 -3.41
C MET A 878 3.53 1.32 -2.47
N GLY A 879 3.56 2.30 -1.56
CA GLY A 879 2.53 2.51 -0.56
C GLY A 879 2.65 1.55 0.64
N ALA A 880 1.67 1.64 1.55
CA ALA A 880 1.65 0.85 2.79
C ALA A 880 1.67 -0.68 2.56
N ALA A 881 1.26 -1.15 1.36
CA ALA A 881 1.35 -2.56 1.00
C ALA A 881 2.78 -3.11 1.01
N ALA A 882 3.77 -2.26 0.76
CA ALA A 882 5.20 -2.62 0.72
C ALA A 882 5.94 -2.34 2.03
N ARG A 883 5.24 -2.09 3.13
CA ARG A 883 5.85 -1.87 4.43
C ARG A 883 6.74 -3.06 4.81
N TYR A 884 8.00 -2.76 5.05
CA TYR A 884 9.05 -3.77 5.16
C TYR A 884 9.11 -4.40 6.57
N PRO A 885 9.02 -5.75 6.68
CA PRO A 885 9.03 -6.43 7.97
C PRO A 885 10.45 -6.70 8.47
N THR A 886 11.22 -5.64 8.70
CA THR A 886 12.63 -5.76 9.12
C THR A 886 12.82 -6.55 10.42
N ALA A 887 13.87 -7.36 10.49
CA ALA A 887 14.30 -8.05 11.71
C ALA A 887 15.10 -7.14 12.68
N ASN A 888 15.56 -5.98 12.22
CA ASN A 888 16.30 -5.02 13.03
C ASN A 888 15.35 -4.31 13.99
N ILE A 889 15.60 -4.46 15.31
CA ILE A 889 14.71 -3.97 16.38
C ILE A 889 14.52 -2.46 16.30
N GLU A 890 15.63 -1.73 16.23
CA GLU A 890 15.56 -0.26 16.19
C GLU A 890 14.98 0.25 14.87
N ALA A 891 15.27 -0.45 13.78
CA ALA A 891 14.72 -0.06 12.47
C ALA A 891 13.20 -0.23 12.42
N LEU A 892 12.63 -1.31 12.94
CA LEU A 892 11.17 -1.49 12.97
C LEU A 892 10.47 -0.35 13.74
N GLN A 893 11.08 0.12 14.83
CA GLN A 893 10.58 1.24 15.63
C GLN A 893 10.55 2.56 14.84
N GLU A 894 11.52 2.73 13.95
CA GLU A 894 11.66 3.93 13.09
C GLU A 894 10.79 3.86 11.81
N LEU A 895 10.20 2.71 11.49
CA LEU A 895 9.27 2.60 10.37
C LEU A 895 7.93 3.27 10.70
N PRO A 896 7.19 3.75 9.68
CA PRO A 896 6.03 4.61 9.86
C PRO A 896 4.75 3.85 10.26
N TRP A 897 4.83 3.06 11.33
CA TRP A 897 3.66 2.44 11.95
C TRP A 897 2.83 3.47 12.74
N PRO A 898 1.48 3.40 12.71
CA PRO A 898 0.68 4.07 13.71
C PRO A 898 1.08 3.60 15.11
N ILE A 899 1.18 4.49 16.06
CA ILE A 899 1.77 4.19 17.38
C ILE A 899 1.02 3.08 18.13
N ARG A 900 -0.30 3.02 17.98
CA ARG A 900 -1.14 2.00 18.59
C ARG A 900 -0.83 0.62 18.01
N ASP A 901 -0.72 0.54 16.67
CA ASP A 901 -0.46 -0.70 15.95
C ASP A 901 0.96 -1.21 16.23
N TYR A 902 1.93 -0.28 16.28
CA TYR A 902 3.30 -0.61 16.70
C TYR A 902 3.35 -1.23 18.10
N ARG A 903 2.61 -0.69 19.08
CA ARG A 903 2.58 -1.24 20.44
C ARG A 903 2.04 -2.68 20.47
N SER A 904 1.01 -2.98 19.70
CA SER A 904 0.49 -4.35 19.55
C SER A 904 1.52 -5.30 18.94
N LEU A 905 2.28 -4.82 17.94
CA LEU A 905 3.39 -5.59 17.35
C LEU A 905 4.50 -5.84 18.38
N GLU A 906 4.92 -4.80 19.10
CA GLU A 906 5.99 -4.87 20.10
C GLU A 906 5.63 -5.84 21.23
N GLU A 907 4.38 -5.80 21.72
CA GLU A 907 3.88 -6.73 22.73
C GLU A 907 3.97 -8.19 22.26
N GLN A 908 3.57 -8.50 21.02
CA GLN A 908 3.70 -9.86 20.50
C GLN A 908 5.15 -10.24 20.25
N TRP A 909 5.98 -9.30 19.81
CA TRP A 909 7.39 -9.57 19.45
C TRP A 909 8.23 -10.06 20.63
N GLU A 910 7.86 -9.70 21.86
CA GLU A 910 8.46 -10.26 23.10
C GLU A 910 8.27 -11.78 23.22
N TRP A 911 7.25 -12.34 22.60
CA TRP A 911 6.87 -13.76 22.64
C TRP A 911 7.28 -14.54 21.39
N VAL A 912 8.03 -13.91 20.47
CA VAL A 912 8.43 -14.58 19.24
C VAL A 912 9.59 -15.54 19.50
N GLN A 913 9.43 -16.78 19.03
CA GLN A 913 10.43 -17.83 19.10
C GLN A 913 10.96 -18.18 17.71
N GLY A 914 12.25 -18.43 17.59
CA GLY A 914 12.83 -18.97 16.35
C GLY A 914 12.57 -20.48 16.25
N VAL A 915 12.44 -20.97 15.02
CA VAL A 915 12.43 -22.40 14.75
C VAL A 915 13.83 -22.81 14.35
N PRO A 916 14.51 -23.69 15.11
CA PRO A 916 15.86 -24.13 14.76
C PRO A 916 15.88 -24.92 13.45
N GLU A 917 16.84 -24.66 12.59
CA GLU A 917 17.13 -25.48 11.43
C GLU A 917 18.21 -26.51 11.79
N VAL A 918 17.95 -27.76 11.49
CA VAL A 918 18.87 -28.87 11.79
C VAL A 918 19.11 -29.74 10.53
N PRO A 919 20.25 -30.45 10.43
CA PRO A 919 20.48 -31.36 9.33
C PRO A 919 19.36 -32.40 9.20
N GLY A 920 18.67 -32.40 8.05
CA GLY A 920 17.49 -33.22 7.81
C GLY A 920 16.17 -32.62 8.33
N GLY A 921 16.20 -31.49 9.05
CA GLY A 921 15.02 -30.82 9.62
C GLY A 921 14.05 -30.28 8.57
N TYR A 922 14.51 -30.01 7.35
CA TYR A 922 13.66 -29.53 6.25
C TYR A 922 12.54 -30.51 5.83
N PHE A 923 12.57 -31.76 6.29
CA PHE A 923 11.47 -32.70 6.14
C PHE A 923 10.38 -32.56 7.22
N THR A 924 10.69 -31.90 8.34
CA THR A 924 9.79 -31.82 9.51
C THR A 924 8.45 -31.20 9.16
N GLY A 925 8.44 -30.08 8.44
CA GLY A 925 7.19 -29.40 8.04
C GLY A 925 6.30 -30.31 7.21
N ARG A 926 6.87 -31.00 6.22
CA ARG A 926 6.12 -31.92 5.35
C ARG A 926 5.57 -33.13 6.12
N HIS A 927 6.36 -33.73 7.01
CA HIS A 927 5.90 -34.86 7.79
C HIS A 927 4.83 -34.49 8.83
N LEU A 928 4.95 -33.30 9.43
CA LEU A 928 3.95 -32.74 10.30
C LEU A 928 2.60 -32.53 9.57
N ASP A 929 2.64 -31.99 8.36
CA ASP A 929 1.44 -31.83 7.53
C ASP A 929 0.84 -33.20 7.12
N ASN A 930 1.67 -34.18 6.83
CA ASN A 930 1.20 -35.52 6.51
C ASN A 930 0.51 -36.16 7.72
N ALA A 931 1.09 -36.00 8.93
CA ALA A 931 0.46 -36.48 10.17
C ALA A 931 -0.91 -35.81 10.40
N LEU A 932 -1.02 -34.50 10.18
CA LEU A 932 -2.31 -33.81 10.24
C LEU A 932 -3.33 -34.39 9.27
N ARG A 933 -2.92 -34.62 8.02
CA ARG A 933 -3.79 -35.18 6.96
C ARG A 933 -4.25 -36.59 7.32
N GLU A 934 -3.39 -37.42 7.91
CA GLU A 934 -3.76 -38.75 8.39
C GLU A 934 -4.87 -38.67 9.45
N VAL A 935 -4.75 -37.76 10.41
CA VAL A 935 -5.76 -37.58 11.44
C VAL A 935 -7.06 -37.06 10.85
N VAL A 936 -7.00 -36.02 10.04
CA VAL A 936 -8.20 -35.31 9.57
C VAL A 936 -8.94 -36.07 8.46
N ASN A 937 -8.23 -36.65 7.51
CA ASN A 937 -8.84 -37.31 6.36
C ASN A 937 -9.15 -38.81 6.60
N ASN A 938 -8.27 -39.48 7.34
CA ASN A 938 -8.37 -40.92 7.53
C ASN A 938 -8.93 -41.31 8.91
N GLY A 939 -9.03 -40.34 9.86
CA GLY A 939 -9.50 -40.56 11.22
C GLY A 939 -8.50 -41.34 12.09
N THR A 940 -7.23 -41.36 11.72
CA THR A 940 -6.15 -41.97 12.48
C THR A 940 -6.02 -41.28 13.84
N ASN A 941 -5.71 -42.04 14.88
CA ASN A 941 -5.47 -41.47 16.21
C ASN A 941 -4.29 -40.45 16.13
N SER A 942 -4.47 -39.27 16.72
CA SER A 942 -3.48 -38.19 16.66
C SER A 942 -2.11 -38.59 17.22
N THR A 943 -2.07 -39.36 18.31
CA THR A 943 -0.84 -39.84 18.94
C THR A 943 -0.12 -40.84 18.04
N ASP A 944 -0.84 -41.78 17.43
CA ASP A 944 -0.24 -42.75 16.52
C ASP A 944 0.29 -42.08 15.26
N ALA A 945 -0.50 -41.19 14.66
CA ALA A 945 -0.11 -40.49 13.44
C ALA A 945 1.17 -39.66 13.64
N ILE A 946 1.23 -38.83 14.68
CA ILE A 946 2.44 -37.99 14.89
C ILE A 946 3.65 -38.87 15.27
N TYR A 947 3.45 -39.94 16.04
CA TYR A 947 4.52 -40.85 16.44
C TYR A 947 5.16 -41.51 15.21
N ASP A 948 4.36 -42.02 14.28
CA ASP A 948 4.87 -42.66 13.05
C ASP A 948 5.69 -41.65 12.21
N TYR A 949 5.19 -40.44 11.99
CA TYR A 949 5.92 -39.44 11.23
C TYR A 949 7.16 -38.89 11.96
N VAL A 950 7.17 -38.87 13.29
CA VAL A 950 8.38 -38.53 14.06
C VAL A 950 9.49 -39.55 13.85
N GLN A 951 9.17 -40.84 13.66
CA GLN A 951 10.17 -41.86 13.31
C GLN A 951 10.83 -41.54 11.95
N GLU A 952 10.03 -41.13 10.97
CA GLU A 952 10.55 -40.70 9.65
C GLU A 952 11.42 -39.47 9.76
N ILE A 953 10.98 -38.46 10.53
CA ILE A 953 11.77 -37.25 10.80
C ILE A 953 13.11 -37.61 11.46
N ASN A 954 13.09 -38.44 12.49
CA ASN A 954 14.30 -38.87 13.18
C ASN A 954 15.21 -39.70 12.29
N TYR A 955 14.65 -40.54 11.40
CA TYR A 955 15.44 -41.24 10.40
C TYR A 955 16.17 -40.28 9.45
N GLU A 956 15.50 -39.28 8.93
CA GLU A 956 16.10 -38.28 8.02
C GLU A 956 17.17 -37.45 8.73
N ILE A 957 16.92 -36.99 9.96
CA ILE A 957 17.90 -36.29 10.78
C ILE A 957 19.16 -37.16 10.95
N GLN A 958 19.01 -38.43 11.34
CA GLN A 958 20.11 -39.35 11.53
C GLN A 958 20.91 -39.57 10.24
N GLN A 959 20.22 -39.74 9.10
CA GLN A 959 20.90 -39.94 7.80
C GLN A 959 21.74 -38.69 7.42
N LYS A 960 21.18 -37.49 7.61
CA LYS A 960 21.91 -36.25 7.31
C LYS A 960 23.06 -36.00 8.30
N ARG A 961 22.87 -36.28 9.59
CA ARG A 961 23.96 -36.19 10.58
C ARG A 961 25.13 -37.13 10.22
N LYS A 962 24.85 -38.36 9.78
CA LYS A 962 25.87 -39.28 9.26
C LYS A 962 26.54 -38.76 7.98
N GLU A 963 25.76 -38.26 7.04
CA GLU A 963 26.27 -37.69 5.78
C GLU A 963 27.26 -36.54 6.07
N PHE A 964 26.92 -35.67 7.03
CA PHE A 964 27.76 -34.54 7.44
C PHE A 964 28.79 -34.88 8.53
N LYS A 965 28.89 -36.16 8.94
CA LYS A 965 29.86 -36.68 9.95
C LYS A 965 29.75 -35.99 11.31
N LEU A 966 28.57 -35.55 11.71
CA LEU A 966 28.35 -34.87 13.01
C LEU A 966 28.42 -35.83 14.20
N ASP A 967 28.14 -37.13 14.03
CA ASP A 967 28.15 -38.14 15.09
C ASP A 967 29.57 -38.75 15.37
N GLY A 968 30.61 -38.30 14.68
CA GLY A 968 31.95 -38.87 14.71
C GLY A 968 33.01 -38.06 15.50
N MET A 969 32.63 -36.96 16.13
CA MET A 969 33.55 -36.10 16.89
C MET A 969 33.35 -36.15 18.42
N ARG A 970 32.82 -37.23 18.95
CA ARG A 970 32.82 -37.46 20.44
C ARG A 970 33.67 -38.65 20.81
#